data_8c23828bf680179293f6701e7ca80271
#
_entry.id   8c23828bf680179293f6701e7ca80271
#
_cell.length_a   1.000
_cell.length_b   1.000
_cell.length_c   1.000
_cell.angle_alpha   90.00
_cell.angle_beta   90.00
_cell.angle_gamma   90.00
#
_symmetry.space_group_name_H-M   'P 1'
#
loop_
_entity.id
_entity.type
_entity.pdbx_description
1 polymer ?
#
loop_
_entity_poly.entity_id
_entity_poly.type
_entity_poly.pdbx_seq_one_letter_code
_entity_poly.pdbx_strand_id
1 'polypeptide(L)'
;MKRVVLVLSFIIYQLSFSTAGAQNPFVQTWCTSDPAPLVAGDRMYVYTGHDEDGADFFWMQEWRVYSTDDMVNWLDHGSPLALESFSWADDRAWASQCIERNGKFYWYICAHSRLSKGMAIGVAVSDSPTGPFRDAIGKPLFENGSWDHIDPTVLIDDDGQAWLMWGNPQCYYLKLNEDMISYSGELGRLDMTEQAFGGPMMSQREKGKQYKDSYVEGPWLMKRPTPNPSRAGGESGYYLLYAAGGVPEHISYSTAPHPTGPWTYAGQIMPLCDTKSFTNHCGVADYKGHSYFFYHTGKLPNGGGFGRSVAVEEFKYNADGSFPTIMPTDEGVKPVAEFNPFRKVEAETMAFSKGIKTEQNNQVGVYVTDIHTGDYIKLQNVGFGKKVPRTFIARVASGLRGGRIEVRIDSLGGKLLGTVNVPGTGGWEQWQTITVDLDYSTLTDLNSPHRTISGLDLPSTTDLYLVFKGRKGPKLFNFDWWEMRGLEQVNMPLFQTKYTADPSPLVVGDTLVLYTSHDASPEDIPDPNERNSAGFFMYDWLLWSTTDMVNWTEHGAVASLKEFSWRSRENGAWAIQTVERDGKYYLYAPLHGHGIGVLVADSPYGPFKDPLGEPLVWQKEHWDDIDPSVFTDADGQAYMYWGNPHVYCVKLNKDMVSTQGDILVLNPQDGVMRPVKQEGAKINLRAPWSEKANWTVKNYQEGPWFYKRNGHYYLSYATTCCPEALGYAMSNSPTGPWEWKNYIMRPTERDRGNHPGICDFKGHSYVFGQNYDLMHLETFQHHERRSVSAQEITYNADGTIQEIPYWLDQQPMKQLQWLNPYQRVEAETMAWGFGLKSAKMGIENTGVVKDMPASTGKKNMYLFDLNDGEYIKLRGVDFGAKGAKSFAITAAATGTATVTLRLDSQDGPVVGTAVIKSTGSVESYRPFSGKVKGATGVHDLYICFSDTNGDVRLDWWQFK
;
A
#
# COMPACT_ATOMS: atom_id res chain seq x y z
N MET A 1 -34.27 25.59 -66.40
CA MET A 1 -33.20 25.57 -65.40
C MET A 1 -33.89 25.73 -64.05
N LYS A 2 -34.18 24.61 -63.42
CA LYS A 2 -34.72 24.57 -62.06
C LYS A 2 -33.57 24.23 -61.11
N ARG A 3 -33.24 25.11 -60.14
CA ARG A 3 -32.29 24.85 -59.07
C ARG A 3 -32.98 24.02 -58.01
N VAL A 4 -32.44 22.81 -57.72
CA VAL A 4 -32.82 22.00 -56.59
C VAL A 4 -31.93 22.45 -55.43
N VAL A 5 -32.55 22.93 -54.34
CA VAL A 5 -31.87 23.24 -53.07
C VAL A 5 -31.96 21.98 -52.22
N LEU A 6 -30.80 21.36 -51.96
CA LEU A 6 -30.65 20.22 -51.04
C LEU A 6 -30.54 20.79 -49.62
N VAL A 7 -31.55 20.58 -48.80
CA VAL A 7 -31.48 20.84 -47.37
C VAL A 7 -30.87 19.61 -46.70
N LEU A 8 -29.63 19.71 -46.27
CA LEU A 8 -28.99 18.72 -45.37
C LEU A 8 -29.50 18.98 -43.94
N SER A 9 -30.36 18.14 -43.45
CA SER A 9 -30.70 18.09 -42.03
C SER A 9 -29.58 17.40 -41.29
N PHE A 10 -28.74 18.13 -40.56
CA PHE A 10 -27.84 17.60 -39.55
C PHE A 10 -28.69 17.17 -38.36
N ILE A 11 -28.87 15.86 -38.19
CA ILE A 11 -29.32 15.29 -36.93
C ILE A 11 -28.09 15.27 -36.03
N ILE A 12 -28.00 16.26 -35.13
CA ILE A 12 -27.05 16.24 -34.04
C ILE A 12 -27.58 15.22 -33.03
N TYR A 13 -27.04 14.01 -33.09
CA TYR A 13 -27.10 13.13 -31.92
C TYR A 13 -26.33 13.83 -30.82
N GLN A 14 -27.05 14.41 -29.88
CA GLN A 14 -26.45 14.71 -28.56
C GLN A 14 -26.09 13.37 -27.90
N LEU A 15 -24.88 12.92 -28.15
CA LEU A 15 -24.19 12.05 -27.23
C LEU A 15 -24.06 12.86 -25.94
N SER A 16 -24.91 12.59 -24.98
CA SER A 16 -24.66 12.97 -23.59
C SER A 16 -23.37 12.23 -23.17
N PHE A 17 -22.26 12.94 -23.33
CA PHE A 17 -21.08 12.61 -22.57
C PHE A 17 -21.46 12.79 -21.10
N SER A 18 -21.70 11.70 -20.38
CA SER A 18 -21.66 11.74 -18.92
C SER A 18 -20.28 12.30 -18.56
N THR A 19 -20.27 13.47 -18.00
CA THR A 19 -19.07 14.16 -17.55
C THR A 19 -18.33 13.23 -16.61
N ALA A 20 -17.08 12.95 -16.92
CA ALA A 20 -16.17 12.09 -16.13
C ALA A 20 -15.82 12.72 -14.77
N GLY A 21 -16.64 13.61 -14.24
CA GLY A 21 -16.45 14.36 -13.02
C GLY A 21 -17.65 14.38 -12.07
N ALA A 22 -18.77 13.73 -12.41
CA ALA A 22 -19.93 13.72 -11.51
C ALA A 22 -19.61 12.90 -10.25
N GLN A 23 -19.72 13.52 -9.07
CA GLN A 23 -19.56 12.92 -7.77
C GLN A 23 -20.86 12.92 -6.96
N ASN A 24 -21.73 13.93 -7.18
CA ASN A 24 -23.03 14.01 -6.52
C ASN A 24 -24.12 13.29 -7.33
N PRO A 25 -24.97 12.49 -6.65
CA PRO A 25 -24.88 12.10 -5.25
C PRO A 25 -23.67 11.17 -5.02
N PHE A 26 -23.01 11.28 -3.85
CA PHE A 26 -21.80 10.53 -3.54
C PHE A 26 -22.05 9.07 -3.11
N VAL A 27 -23.28 8.67 -2.86
CA VAL A 27 -23.70 7.28 -2.69
C VAL A 27 -24.57 6.88 -3.87
N GLN A 28 -24.16 5.82 -4.59
CA GLN A 28 -24.88 5.30 -5.76
C GLN A 28 -25.38 3.86 -5.57
N THR A 29 -24.89 3.16 -4.54
CA THR A 29 -25.23 1.77 -4.27
C THR A 29 -26.61 1.59 -3.66
N TRP A 30 -27.05 2.58 -2.89
CA TRP A 30 -28.33 2.61 -2.20
C TRP A 30 -28.99 3.97 -2.28
N CYS A 31 -30.32 4.00 -2.16
CA CYS A 31 -31.05 5.23 -1.94
C CYS A 31 -30.86 5.67 -0.48
N THR A 32 -30.33 6.87 -0.25
CA THR A 32 -29.99 7.39 1.07
C THR A 32 -30.53 8.80 1.26
N SER A 33 -30.94 9.13 2.48
CA SER A 33 -31.59 10.40 2.75
C SER A 33 -31.07 11.04 4.03
N ASP A 34 -31.45 12.27 4.27
CA ASP A 34 -31.36 12.98 5.55
C ASP A 34 -29.94 12.93 6.14
N PRO A 35 -28.92 13.46 5.43
CA PRO A 35 -27.51 13.32 5.79
C PRO A 35 -27.16 14.06 7.08
N ALA A 36 -26.61 13.36 8.05
CA ALA A 36 -26.12 13.92 9.31
C ALA A 36 -24.61 13.70 9.43
N PRO A 37 -23.76 14.70 9.07
CA PRO A 37 -22.33 14.59 9.15
C PRO A 37 -21.81 14.68 10.60
N LEU A 38 -20.73 13.90 10.88
CA LEU A 38 -19.99 13.91 12.13
C LEU A 38 -18.49 13.78 11.84
N VAL A 39 -17.68 14.66 12.38
CA VAL A 39 -16.22 14.52 12.38
C VAL A 39 -15.78 13.84 13.67
N ALA A 40 -15.12 12.69 13.56
CA ALA A 40 -14.56 11.98 14.69
C ALA A 40 -13.12 11.57 14.36
N GLY A 41 -12.16 12.02 15.18
CA GLY A 41 -10.74 11.91 14.87
C GLY A 41 -10.40 12.69 13.59
N ASP A 42 -9.67 12.04 12.68
CA ASP A 42 -9.29 12.61 11.38
C ASP A 42 -10.26 12.26 10.25
N ARG A 43 -11.46 11.76 10.57
CA ARG A 43 -12.36 11.18 9.59
C ARG A 43 -13.73 11.84 9.61
N MET A 44 -14.30 12.05 8.43
CA MET A 44 -15.68 12.47 8.23
C MET A 44 -16.57 11.23 8.16
N TYR A 45 -17.64 11.20 8.94
CA TYR A 45 -18.72 10.22 8.88
C TYR A 45 -20.01 10.91 8.46
N VAL A 46 -20.87 10.19 7.73
CA VAL A 46 -22.21 10.65 7.39
C VAL A 46 -23.20 9.53 7.71
N TYR A 47 -24.14 9.85 8.60
CA TYR A 47 -25.25 8.97 8.98
C TYR A 47 -26.44 9.30 8.10
N THR A 48 -27.10 8.30 7.55
CA THR A 48 -28.21 8.50 6.60
C THR A 48 -29.38 7.60 6.91
N GLY A 49 -30.59 8.00 6.51
CA GLY A 49 -31.69 7.08 6.29
C GLY A 49 -31.46 6.24 5.04
N HIS A 50 -32.22 5.15 4.88
CA HIS A 50 -32.22 4.30 3.70
C HIS A 50 -33.64 4.19 3.14
N ASP A 51 -33.90 4.82 1.99
CA ASP A 51 -35.15 4.65 1.25
C ASP A 51 -35.13 3.28 0.56
N GLU A 52 -36.12 2.44 0.79
CA GLU A 52 -36.22 1.12 0.18
C GLU A 52 -36.36 1.23 -1.37
N ASP A 53 -35.67 0.38 -2.09
CA ASP A 53 -35.67 0.39 -3.55
C ASP A 53 -37.10 0.22 -4.13
N GLY A 54 -37.52 1.18 -4.94
CA GLY A 54 -38.83 1.16 -5.60
C GLY A 54 -40.03 1.50 -4.69
N ALA A 55 -39.77 2.08 -3.53
CA ALA A 55 -40.78 2.54 -2.61
C ALA A 55 -41.65 3.65 -3.23
N ASP A 56 -42.94 3.64 -2.86
CA ASP A 56 -43.94 4.63 -3.21
C ASP A 56 -44.32 5.57 -2.03
N PHE A 57 -43.59 5.40 -0.92
CA PHE A 57 -43.68 6.17 0.31
C PHE A 57 -42.31 6.10 1.04
N PHE A 58 -42.14 6.81 2.13
CA PHE A 58 -40.94 6.78 3.00
C PHE A 58 -40.87 5.47 3.80
N TRP A 59 -40.78 4.33 3.09
CA TRP A 59 -40.56 3.02 3.68
C TRP A 59 -39.08 2.85 3.97
N MET A 60 -38.72 2.87 5.26
CA MET A 60 -37.33 2.87 5.73
C MET A 60 -37.23 1.97 6.94
N GLN A 61 -36.30 1.02 6.91
CA GLN A 61 -36.13 -0.03 7.94
C GLN A 61 -34.84 0.09 8.73
N GLU A 62 -33.86 0.81 8.19
CA GLU A 62 -32.51 0.88 8.74
C GLU A 62 -31.85 2.24 8.49
N TRP A 63 -30.73 2.46 9.17
CA TRP A 63 -29.86 3.61 8.97
C TRP A 63 -28.48 3.14 8.58
N ARG A 64 -27.83 3.87 7.67
CA ARG A 64 -26.53 3.53 7.11
C ARG A 64 -25.46 4.55 7.49
N VAL A 65 -24.19 4.11 7.46
CA VAL A 65 -23.05 4.97 7.77
C VAL A 65 -22.03 4.91 6.65
N TYR A 66 -21.58 6.08 6.24
CA TYR A 66 -20.51 6.26 5.26
C TYR A 66 -19.39 7.08 5.88
N SER A 67 -18.12 6.87 5.43
CA SER A 67 -17.00 7.68 5.92
C SER A 67 -15.96 7.96 4.86
N THR A 68 -15.20 9.04 5.05
CA THR A 68 -14.13 9.44 4.13
C THR A 68 -12.98 10.13 4.87
N ASP A 69 -11.76 9.99 4.32
CA ASP A 69 -10.57 10.73 4.75
C ASP A 69 -10.27 11.91 3.83
N ASP A 70 -10.84 11.92 2.62
CA ASP A 70 -10.46 12.81 1.52
C ASP A 70 -11.65 13.57 0.91
N MET A 71 -12.88 13.36 1.40
CA MET A 71 -14.15 13.96 0.96
C MET A 71 -14.66 13.49 -0.39
N VAL A 72 -13.91 12.66 -1.13
CA VAL A 72 -14.32 12.19 -2.45
C VAL A 72 -14.47 10.68 -2.55
N ASN A 73 -13.67 9.89 -1.83
CA ASN A 73 -13.79 8.43 -1.77
C ASN A 73 -14.49 8.03 -0.46
N TRP A 74 -15.69 7.46 -0.58
CA TRP A 74 -16.55 7.12 0.54
C TRP A 74 -16.60 5.62 0.77
N LEU A 75 -16.35 5.19 2.00
CA LEU A 75 -16.46 3.81 2.46
C LEU A 75 -17.86 3.58 3.03
N ASP A 76 -18.58 2.59 2.52
CA ASP A 76 -19.86 2.12 3.04
C ASP A 76 -19.64 1.16 4.24
N HIS A 77 -20.15 1.50 5.42
CA HIS A 77 -20.09 0.67 6.62
C HIS A 77 -21.35 -0.19 6.80
N GLY A 78 -22.22 -0.20 5.81
CA GLY A 78 -23.49 -0.93 5.88
C GLY A 78 -24.49 -0.29 6.82
N SER A 79 -25.31 -1.13 7.41
CA SER A 79 -26.38 -0.75 8.36
C SER A 79 -26.04 -1.22 9.78
N PRO A 80 -25.37 -0.39 10.61
CA PRO A 80 -25.05 -0.75 11.99
C PRO A 80 -26.22 -0.55 12.95
N LEU A 81 -27.37 -0.05 12.50
CA LEU A 81 -28.57 0.18 13.27
C LEU A 81 -29.82 0.02 12.41
N ALA A 82 -30.82 -0.70 12.91
CA ALA A 82 -32.11 -0.93 12.24
C ALA A 82 -33.28 -0.85 13.24
N LEU A 83 -34.51 -0.80 12.73
CA LEU A 83 -35.70 -0.80 13.56
C LEU A 83 -35.75 -1.97 14.53
N GLU A 84 -35.30 -3.15 14.13
CA GLU A 84 -35.24 -4.36 14.96
C GLU A 84 -34.33 -4.22 16.17
N SER A 85 -33.42 -3.26 16.19
CA SER A 85 -32.57 -2.92 17.34
C SER A 85 -33.39 -2.32 18.50
N PHE A 86 -34.60 -1.83 18.22
CA PHE A 86 -35.50 -1.17 19.18
C PHE A 86 -36.79 -1.99 19.37
N SER A 87 -36.95 -2.60 20.54
CA SER A 87 -38.11 -3.44 20.84
C SER A 87 -39.46 -2.72 20.74
N TRP A 88 -39.44 -1.41 20.84
CA TRP A 88 -40.59 -0.51 20.80
C TRP A 88 -40.91 0.04 19.39
N ALA A 89 -39.95 0.02 18.43
CA ALA A 89 -40.17 0.53 17.09
C ALA A 89 -40.71 -0.55 16.15
N ASP A 90 -41.48 -0.15 15.14
CA ASP A 90 -42.07 -1.08 14.17
C ASP A 90 -42.11 -0.55 12.73
N ASP A 91 -41.80 0.74 12.50
CA ASP A 91 -41.81 1.35 11.18
C ASP A 91 -41.07 2.69 11.16
N ARG A 92 -40.71 3.20 9.99
CA ARG A 92 -40.20 4.56 9.73
C ARG A 92 -38.86 4.88 10.40
N ALA A 93 -37.79 4.23 9.99
CA ALA A 93 -36.41 4.59 10.34
C ALA A 93 -36.02 5.92 9.66
N TRP A 94 -36.63 7.04 10.08
CA TRP A 94 -36.48 8.33 9.39
C TRP A 94 -35.26 9.12 9.86
N ALA A 95 -35.19 10.41 9.59
CA ALA A 95 -34.02 11.24 9.84
C ALA A 95 -33.44 11.12 11.26
N SER A 96 -32.15 11.24 11.39
CA SER A 96 -31.42 10.97 12.64
C SER A 96 -30.12 11.75 12.72
N GLN A 97 -29.52 11.87 13.90
CA GLN A 97 -28.19 12.45 14.07
C GLN A 97 -27.38 11.72 15.13
N CYS A 98 -26.12 11.47 14.86
CA CYS A 98 -25.14 10.94 15.80
C CYS A 98 -24.22 12.03 16.33
N ILE A 99 -23.82 11.93 17.61
CA ILE A 99 -22.85 12.82 18.24
C ILE A 99 -21.91 12.04 19.15
N GLU A 100 -20.67 12.51 19.27
CA GLU A 100 -19.67 11.91 20.18
C GLU A 100 -19.66 12.65 21.53
N ARG A 101 -19.59 11.90 22.64
CA ARG A 101 -19.28 12.43 23.97
C ARG A 101 -18.48 11.41 24.78
N ASN A 102 -17.30 11.84 25.26
CA ASN A 102 -16.44 11.03 26.12
C ASN A 102 -16.07 9.65 25.52
N GLY A 103 -15.79 9.59 24.22
CA GLY A 103 -15.42 8.39 23.51
C GLY A 103 -16.58 7.43 23.22
N LYS A 104 -17.81 7.86 23.44
CA LYS A 104 -19.04 7.13 23.06
C LYS A 104 -19.83 7.91 22.03
N PHE A 105 -20.51 7.17 21.16
CA PHE A 105 -21.34 7.69 20.09
C PHE A 105 -22.80 7.46 20.44
N TYR A 106 -23.57 8.55 20.45
CA TYR A 106 -25.01 8.56 20.78
C TYR A 106 -25.79 8.92 19.52
N TRP A 107 -26.55 7.99 19.00
CA TRP A 107 -27.32 8.17 17.77
C TRP A 107 -28.79 8.34 18.08
N TYR A 108 -29.29 9.57 17.97
CA TYR A 108 -30.69 9.92 18.14
C TYR A 108 -31.43 9.65 16.86
N ILE A 109 -32.49 8.86 16.97
CA ILE A 109 -33.31 8.41 15.84
C ILE A 109 -34.76 8.79 16.07
N CYS A 110 -35.56 8.84 15.00
CA CYS A 110 -37.01 8.80 15.13
C CYS A 110 -37.57 7.56 14.42
N ALA A 111 -38.59 6.99 15.03
CA ALA A 111 -39.30 5.83 14.51
C ALA A 111 -40.75 5.78 15.00
N HIS A 112 -41.62 5.07 14.29
CA HIS A 112 -42.96 4.84 14.76
C HIS A 112 -42.94 3.89 15.96
N SER A 113 -43.60 4.29 17.05
CA SER A 113 -43.69 3.51 18.29
C SER A 113 -44.92 2.63 18.32
N ARG A 114 -44.72 1.32 18.49
CA ARG A 114 -45.79 0.37 18.73
C ARG A 114 -46.51 0.60 20.09
N LEU A 115 -45.88 1.36 20.98
CA LEU A 115 -46.41 1.65 22.32
C LEU A 115 -47.42 2.78 22.29
N SER A 116 -47.01 3.97 21.79
CA SER A 116 -47.85 5.17 21.76
C SER A 116 -48.66 5.32 20.47
N LYS A 117 -48.36 4.56 19.41
CA LYS A 117 -48.99 4.64 18.08
C LYS A 117 -48.74 5.98 17.36
N GLY A 118 -47.67 6.69 17.71
CA GLY A 118 -47.18 7.90 17.08
C GLY A 118 -45.67 7.76 16.79
N MET A 119 -45.07 8.84 16.31
CA MET A 119 -43.61 8.90 16.18
C MET A 119 -42.98 9.16 17.54
N ALA A 120 -41.80 8.63 17.74
CA ALA A 120 -41.04 8.72 18.98
C ALA A 120 -39.55 8.96 18.70
N ILE A 121 -38.89 9.62 19.66
CA ILE A 121 -37.43 9.83 19.62
C ILE A 121 -36.76 8.73 20.45
N GLY A 122 -35.83 8.02 19.88
CA GLY A 122 -35.00 7.02 20.55
C GLY A 122 -33.52 7.42 20.57
N VAL A 123 -32.73 6.68 21.33
CA VAL A 123 -31.26 6.86 21.35
C VAL A 123 -30.57 5.50 21.38
N ALA A 124 -29.65 5.32 20.46
CA ALA A 124 -28.72 4.17 20.42
C ALA A 124 -27.32 4.61 20.83
N VAL A 125 -26.54 3.70 21.38
CA VAL A 125 -25.16 3.97 21.85
C VAL A 125 -24.18 2.93 21.32
N SER A 126 -22.97 3.40 20.99
CA SER A 126 -21.82 2.57 20.58
C SER A 126 -20.52 3.14 21.14
N ASP A 127 -19.47 2.30 21.18
CA ASP A 127 -18.09 2.71 21.46
C ASP A 127 -17.31 3.04 20.16
N SER A 128 -17.97 2.92 19.00
CA SER A 128 -17.39 3.20 17.67
C SER A 128 -18.37 4.02 16.84
N PRO A 129 -17.88 4.95 15.99
CA PRO A 129 -18.74 5.71 15.08
C PRO A 129 -19.46 4.84 14.04
N THR A 130 -18.98 3.64 13.79
CA THR A 130 -19.55 2.68 12.83
C THR A 130 -20.28 1.52 13.51
N GLY A 131 -20.54 1.62 14.80
CA GLY A 131 -21.26 0.59 15.54
C GLY A 131 -20.39 -0.58 16.04
N PRO A 132 -21.02 -1.69 16.45
CA PRO A 132 -22.47 -1.87 16.48
C PRO A 132 -23.17 -0.97 17.48
N PHE A 133 -24.31 -0.40 17.07
CA PHE A 133 -25.14 0.39 17.93
C PHE A 133 -26.22 -0.49 18.61
N ARG A 134 -26.64 -0.11 19.83
CA ARG A 134 -27.70 -0.78 20.57
C ARG A 134 -28.64 0.24 21.19
N ASP A 135 -29.90 -0.09 21.32
CA ASP A 135 -30.85 0.71 22.08
C ASP A 135 -30.29 0.97 23.50
N ALA A 136 -30.14 2.25 23.85
CA ALA A 136 -29.48 2.64 25.10
C ALA A 136 -30.35 2.43 26.33
N ILE A 137 -31.68 2.47 26.20
CA ILE A 137 -32.62 2.50 27.32
C ILE A 137 -33.78 1.51 27.21
N GLY A 138 -33.94 0.79 26.08
CA GLY A 138 -34.97 -0.23 25.90
C GLY A 138 -36.41 0.32 25.72
N LYS A 139 -36.56 1.62 25.53
CA LYS A 139 -37.81 2.36 25.33
C LYS A 139 -37.56 3.67 24.62
N PRO A 140 -38.59 4.37 24.09
CA PRO A 140 -38.39 5.72 23.59
C PRO A 140 -37.78 6.66 24.64
N LEU A 141 -36.87 7.53 24.21
CA LEU A 141 -36.42 8.67 25.03
C LEU A 141 -37.55 9.67 25.23
N PHE A 142 -38.32 9.92 24.15
CA PHE A 142 -39.52 10.75 24.21
C PHE A 142 -40.61 10.21 23.30
N GLU A 143 -41.85 10.14 23.79
CA GLU A 143 -43.06 9.83 23.03
C GLU A 143 -44.31 10.39 23.73
N ASN A 144 -45.36 10.74 22.99
CA ASN A 144 -46.66 11.12 23.55
C ASN A 144 -47.86 10.76 22.64
N GLY A 145 -47.62 9.94 21.61
CA GLY A 145 -48.59 9.51 20.62
C GLY A 145 -48.81 10.51 19.45
N SER A 146 -48.08 11.63 19.41
CA SER A 146 -48.12 12.56 18.28
C SER A 146 -47.22 12.06 17.10
N TRP A 147 -47.56 12.49 15.90
CA TRP A 147 -46.75 12.29 14.71
C TRP A 147 -45.65 13.37 14.53
N ASP A 148 -45.66 14.41 15.38
CA ASP A 148 -44.76 15.56 15.29
C ASP A 148 -43.29 15.23 15.69
N HIS A 149 -43.07 14.04 16.32
CA HIS A 149 -41.78 13.70 16.91
C HIS A 149 -40.85 13.00 15.90
N ILE A 150 -40.38 13.78 14.93
CA ILE A 150 -39.43 13.34 13.89
C ILE A 150 -38.21 14.25 13.85
N ASP A 151 -37.13 13.81 13.15
CA ASP A 151 -35.95 14.59 12.74
C ASP A 151 -35.16 15.16 13.93
N PRO A 152 -34.64 14.32 14.82
CA PRO A 152 -33.84 14.80 15.94
C PRO A 152 -32.50 15.40 15.50
N THR A 153 -32.15 16.56 16.09
CA THR A 153 -30.81 17.16 16.00
C THR A 153 -30.28 17.38 17.43
N VAL A 154 -28.97 17.21 17.61
CA VAL A 154 -28.30 17.29 18.91
C VAL A 154 -27.05 18.16 18.84
N LEU A 155 -26.88 19.01 19.87
CA LEU A 155 -25.69 19.86 20.04
C LEU A 155 -25.20 19.76 21.49
N ILE A 156 -23.93 19.57 21.70
CA ILE A 156 -23.24 19.79 22.97
C ILE A 156 -22.64 21.19 22.96
N ASP A 157 -23.10 22.02 23.91
CA ASP A 157 -22.65 23.41 24.03
C ASP A 157 -21.28 23.50 24.72
N ASP A 158 -20.64 24.69 24.66
CA ASP A 158 -19.32 24.94 25.25
C ASP A 158 -19.27 24.73 26.78
N ASP A 159 -20.41 24.88 27.46
CA ASP A 159 -20.57 24.61 28.90
C ASP A 159 -20.82 23.12 29.21
N GLY A 160 -20.83 22.27 28.18
CA GLY A 160 -21.11 20.83 28.29
C GLY A 160 -22.59 20.45 28.32
N GLN A 161 -23.53 21.42 28.31
CA GLN A 161 -24.96 21.14 28.22
C GLN A 161 -25.31 20.63 26.81
N ALA A 162 -25.90 19.44 26.74
CA ALA A 162 -26.43 18.90 25.49
C ALA A 162 -27.90 19.31 25.31
N TRP A 163 -28.19 19.70 24.07
CA TRP A 163 -29.54 20.10 23.65
C TRP A 163 -30.00 19.17 22.54
N LEU A 164 -31.21 18.66 22.67
CA LEU A 164 -31.90 17.87 21.65
C LEU A 164 -33.10 18.67 21.13
N MET A 165 -33.15 18.84 19.80
CA MET A 165 -34.27 19.49 19.10
C MET A 165 -34.85 18.55 18.05
N TRP A 166 -36.13 18.70 17.70
CA TRP A 166 -36.81 17.90 16.69
C TRP A 166 -38.19 18.46 16.35
N GLY A 167 -38.80 17.97 15.28
CA GLY A 167 -40.22 18.08 15.07
C GLY A 167 -40.73 18.65 13.74
N ASN A 168 -41.95 18.28 13.39
CA ASN A 168 -42.71 18.72 12.23
C ASN A 168 -44.19 18.84 12.58
N PRO A 169 -44.84 20.00 12.39
CA PRO A 169 -44.32 21.32 12.00
C PRO A 169 -43.93 22.20 13.20
N GLN A 170 -44.00 21.71 14.40
CA GLN A 170 -43.57 22.40 15.62
C GLN A 170 -42.17 21.92 16.02
N CYS A 171 -41.24 22.85 16.16
CA CYS A 171 -39.92 22.53 16.68
C CYS A 171 -39.93 22.47 18.21
N TYR A 172 -39.56 21.33 18.75
CA TYR A 172 -39.45 21.03 20.18
C TYR A 172 -38.02 21.01 20.63
N TYR A 173 -37.76 21.15 21.94
CA TYR A 173 -36.45 20.98 22.53
C TYR A 173 -36.48 20.42 23.94
N LEU A 174 -35.39 19.71 24.31
CA LEU A 174 -35.11 19.23 25.66
C LEU A 174 -33.65 19.46 26.02
N LYS A 175 -33.41 19.58 27.34
CA LYS A 175 -32.03 19.47 27.89
C LYS A 175 -31.74 18.02 28.19
N LEU A 176 -30.72 17.48 27.56
CA LEU A 176 -30.19 16.16 27.89
C LEU A 176 -29.36 16.24 29.16
N ASN A 177 -29.41 15.19 29.96
CA ASN A 177 -28.54 15.01 31.10
C ASN A 177 -27.11 14.60 30.59
N GLU A 178 -26.14 14.59 31.47
CA GLU A 178 -24.74 14.26 31.15
C GLU A 178 -24.60 12.84 30.59
N ASP A 179 -25.50 11.91 30.93
CA ASP A 179 -25.52 10.54 30.44
C ASP A 179 -25.93 10.40 28.97
N MET A 180 -26.44 11.48 28.34
CA MET A 180 -26.91 11.55 26.96
C MET A 180 -28.08 10.60 26.63
N ILE A 181 -28.65 9.89 27.58
CA ILE A 181 -29.76 8.93 27.42
C ILE A 181 -30.96 9.24 28.28
N SER A 182 -30.94 10.36 28.98
CA SER A 182 -32.05 10.90 29.78
C SER A 182 -32.10 12.43 29.66
N TYR A 183 -33.17 13.04 30.07
CA TYR A 183 -33.38 14.48 30.01
C TYR A 183 -33.92 15.05 31.31
N SER A 184 -33.80 16.37 31.49
CA SER A 184 -34.32 17.11 32.63
C SER A 184 -35.15 18.32 32.18
N GLY A 185 -36.13 18.70 33.03
CA GLY A 185 -37.03 19.80 32.72
C GLY A 185 -38.28 19.37 31.93
N GLU A 186 -39.04 20.34 31.49
CA GLU A 186 -40.27 20.16 30.70
C GLU A 186 -39.93 20.27 29.20
N LEU A 187 -40.78 19.68 28.35
CA LEU A 187 -40.72 19.81 26.90
C LEU A 187 -40.89 21.28 26.50
N GLY A 188 -39.87 21.87 25.92
CA GLY A 188 -39.91 23.21 25.36
C GLY A 188 -40.40 23.22 23.91
N ARG A 189 -40.86 24.38 23.46
CA ARG A 189 -41.28 24.62 22.07
C ARG A 189 -40.69 25.93 21.62
N LEU A 190 -40.26 25.98 20.35
CA LEU A 190 -39.85 27.25 19.74
C LEU A 190 -41.07 28.05 19.28
N ASP A 191 -41.04 29.38 19.40
CA ASP A 191 -42.10 30.26 18.92
C ASP A 191 -42.02 30.38 17.37
N MET A 192 -43.01 29.76 16.70
CA MET A 192 -43.05 29.67 15.23
C MET A 192 -43.64 30.96 14.64
N THR A 193 -42.87 32.05 14.65
CA THR A 193 -43.29 33.38 14.22
C THR A 193 -42.62 33.83 12.91
N GLU A 194 -43.21 34.85 12.29
CA GLU A 194 -42.59 35.48 11.11
C GLU A 194 -41.20 36.06 11.39
N GLN A 195 -40.98 36.60 12.59
CA GLN A 195 -39.68 37.10 13.02
C GLN A 195 -38.65 35.98 13.16
N ALA A 196 -39.05 34.86 13.75
CA ALA A 196 -38.19 33.75 14.07
C ALA A 196 -37.84 32.88 12.85
N PHE A 197 -38.79 32.62 11.95
CA PHE A 197 -38.69 31.64 10.85
C PHE A 197 -39.15 32.16 9.49
N GLY A 198 -39.38 33.49 9.34
CA GLY A 198 -39.85 34.10 8.08
C GLY A 198 -41.35 34.00 7.87
N GLY A 199 -42.07 33.21 8.66
CA GLY A 199 -43.50 32.99 8.71
C GLY A 199 -43.90 32.04 9.85
N PRO A 200 -45.21 32.04 10.19
CA PRO A 200 -45.76 31.06 11.13
C PRO A 200 -45.79 29.66 10.48
N MET A 201 -46.14 28.63 11.27
CA MET A 201 -46.42 27.30 10.72
C MET A 201 -47.36 27.38 9.51
N MET A 202 -47.15 26.51 8.51
CA MET A 202 -47.93 26.54 7.26
C MET A 202 -49.44 26.49 7.51
N SER A 203 -49.92 25.73 8.48
CA SER A 203 -51.33 25.61 8.88
C SER A 203 -51.89 26.89 9.52
N GLN A 204 -51.04 27.78 10.01
CA GLN A 204 -51.43 29.04 10.68
C GLN A 204 -51.25 30.26 9.80
N ARG A 205 -50.88 30.13 8.49
CA ARG A 205 -50.68 31.21 7.57
C ARG A 205 -52.02 31.91 7.28
N GLU A 206 -52.02 33.26 7.35
CA GLU A 206 -53.14 34.08 7.01
C GLU A 206 -53.40 34.07 5.47
N LYS A 207 -54.63 33.84 5.07
CA LYS A 207 -55.02 33.83 3.67
C LYS A 207 -54.76 35.18 3.01
N GLY A 208 -53.93 35.17 1.92
CA GLY A 208 -53.62 36.38 1.16
C GLY A 208 -52.40 37.17 1.68
N LYS A 209 -51.85 36.86 2.85
CA LYS A 209 -50.59 37.42 3.32
C LYS A 209 -49.40 36.61 2.76
N GLN A 210 -48.42 37.35 2.26
CA GLN A 210 -47.16 36.72 1.82
C GLN A 210 -46.16 36.73 2.98
N TYR A 211 -45.51 35.60 3.21
CA TYR A 211 -44.46 35.42 4.17
C TYR A 211 -43.15 35.16 3.49
N LYS A 212 -42.03 35.53 4.08
CA LYS A 212 -40.67 35.27 3.54
C LYS A 212 -40.36 33.81 3.48
N ASP A 213 -40.82 33.07 4.51
CA ASP A 213 -40.55 31.65 4.70
C ASP A 213 -41.49 31.01 5.72
N SER A 214 -41.25 29.74 6.06
CA SER A 214 -41.82 29.06 7.26
C SER A 214 -41.03 27.78 7.48
N TYR A 215 -40.78 27.48 8.74
CA TYR A 215 -40.26 26.18 9.14
C TYR A 215 -41.25 25.07 8.77
N VAL A 216 -40.70 23.92 8.32
CA VAL A 216 -41.46 22.69 8.05
C VAL A 216 -40.97 21.56 8.95
N GLU A 217 -39.71 21.17 8.77
CA GLU A 217 -39.09 19.99 9.45
C GLU A 217 -37.55 20.04 9.38
N GLY A 218 -36.88 18.96 9.73
CA GLY A 218 -35.45 18.72 9.53
C GLY A 218 -34.55 19.76 10.19
N PRO A 219 -34.71 20.07 11.47
CA PRO A 219 -33.86 21.02 12.16
C PRO A 219 -32.44 20.51 12.25
N TRP A 220 -31.45 21.38 11.97
CA TRP A 220 -30.02 21.16 12.21
C TRP A 220 -29.49 22.27 13.11
N LEU A 221 -29.24 21.95 14.38
CA LEU A 221 -28.74 22.89 15.39
C LEU A 221 -27.19 22.90 15.37
N MET A 222 -26.61 24.07 15.25
CA MET A 222 -25.16 24.23 15.33
C MET A 222 -24.76 25.54 15.99
N LYS A 223 -23.50 25.61 16.48
CA LYS A 223 -22.92 26.81 17.11
C LYS A 223 -21.63 27.17 16.39
N ARG A 224 -21.41 28.47 16.18
CA ARG A 224 -20.15 28.97 15.62
C ARG A 224 -19.73 30.27 16.29
N PRO A 225 -18.41 30.59 16.36
CA PRO A 225 -17.93 31.91 16.68
C PRO A 225 -18.47 32.91 15.63
N THR A 226 -19.15 33.94 16.03
CA THR A 226 -19.60 34.99 15.10
C THR A 226 -18.48 35.98 14.83
N PRO A 227 -18.11 36.22 13.55
CA PRO A 227 -17.12 37.22 13.21
C PRO A 227 -17.66 38.66 13.29
N ASN A 228 -18.91 38.90 13.74
CA ASN A 228 -19.54 40.20 13.69
C ASN A 228 -19.07 41.14 14.81
N PRO A 229 -18.21 42.13 14.53
CA PRO A 229 -17.71 43.07 15.51
C PRO A 229 -18.79 44.07 16.06
N SER A 230 -19.98 44.08 15.51
CA SER A 230 -21.09 44.95 16.01
C SER A 230 -21.89 44.32 17.15
N ARG A 231 -21.65 43.05 17.49
CA ARG A 231 -22.12 42.46 18.78
C ARG A 231 -20.97 42.59 19.80
N ALA A 232 -21.13 43.53 20.70
CA ALA A 232 -20.19 43.74 21.79
C ALA A 232 -20.05 42.45 22.62
N GLY A 233 -18.84 41.81 22.54
CA GLY A 233 -18.50 40.69 23.38
C GLY A 233 -17.93 39.46 22.69
N GLY A 234 -17.94 39.33 21.37
CA GLY A 234 -17.39 38.15 20.67
C GLY A 234 -18.12 36.83 20.98
N GLU A 235 -19.41 36.90 21.28
CA GLU A 235 -20.22 35.75 21.68
C GLU A 235 -20.51 34.84 20.48
N SER A 236 -20.39 33.53 20.71
CA SER A 236 -20.78 32.50 19.75
C SER A 236 -22.27 32.56 19.43
N GLY A 237 -22.63 32.46 18.15
CA GLY A 237 -24.03 32.44 17.71
C GLY A 237 -24.53 31.02 17.45
N TYR A 238 -25.81 30.78 17.78
CA TYR A 238 -26.48 29.53 17.39
C TYR A 238 -27.17 29.74 16.06
N TYR A 239 -27.12 28.71 15.25
CA TYR A 239 -27.73 28.59 13.93
C TYR A 239 -28.69 27.39 13.97
N LEU A 240 -29.90 27.58 13.50
CA LEU A 240 -30.85 26.49 13.27
C LEU A 240 -31.15 26.50 11.76
N LEU A 241 -30.70 25.46 11.05
CA LEU A 241 -31.02 25.27 9.66
C LEU A 241 -32.22 24.32 9.60
N TYR A 242 -33.07 24.43 8.59
CA TYR A 242 -34.30 23.65 8.50
C TYR A 242 -34.84 23.60 7.07
N ALA A 243 -35.62 22.54 6.79
CA ALA A 243 -36.48 22.46 5.63
C ALA A 243 -37.62 23.48 5.76
N ALA A 244 -37.87 24.20 4.68
CA ALA A 244 -38.72 25.38 4.73
C ALA A 244 -39.66 25.50 3.53
N GLY A 245 -40.69 26.33 3.69
CA GLY A 245 -41.55 26.80 2.60
C GLY A 245 -42.72 25.89 2.22
N GLY A 246 -42.70 24.64 2.59
CA GLY A 246 -43.67 23.60 2.24
C GLY A 246 -43.14 22.71 1.09
N VAL A 247 -43.94 21.78 0.62
CA VAL A 247 -43.53 20.80 -0.43
C VAL A 247 -43.78 21.41 -1.83
N PRO A 248 -42.78 21.46 -2.70
CA PRO A 248 -41.37 21.07 -2.51
C PRO A 248 -40.61 22.01 -1.55
N GLU A 249 -39.65 21.47 -0.82
CA GLU A 249 -38.88 22.15 0.21
C GLU A 249 -37.61 22.79 -0.31
N HIS A 250 -37.18 23.81 0.42
CA HIS A 250 -35.88 24.45 0.31
C HIS A 250 -35.23 24.55 1.71
N ILE A 251 -33.98 24.96 1.81
CA ILE A 251 -33.30 25.08 3.12
C ILE A 251 -33.13 26.54 3.49
N SER A 252 -33.63 26.88 4.69
CA SER A 252 -33.50 28.17 5.33
C SER A 252 -32.77 28.05 6.68
N TYR A 253 -32.47 29.20 7.29
CA TYR A 253 -31.88 29.23 8.60
C TYR A 253 -32.30 30.44 9.42
N SER A 254 -32.19 30.27 10.73
CA SER A 254 -32.37 31.33 11.71
C SER A 254 -31.17 31.36 12.67
N THR A 255 -30.97 32.49 13.32
CA THR A 255 -29.88 32.69 14.30
C THR A 255 -30.43 33.13 15.66
N ALA A 256 -29.73 32.78 16.74
CA ALA A 256 -30.10 33.15 18.10
C ALA A 256 -28.87 33.31 19.00
N PRO A 257 -29.00 34.08 20.12
CA PRO A 257 -27.95 34.15 21.12
C PRO A 257 -27.97 32.94 22.09
N HIS A 258 -29.02 32.12 22.08
CA HIS A 258 -29.20 30.96 22.95
C HIS A 258 -29.93 29.84 22.20
N PRO A 259 -29.73 28.55 22.50
CA PRO A 259 -30.41 27.45 21.82
C PRO A 259 -31.95 27.55 21.86
N THR A 260 -32.51 28.12 22.89
CA THR A 260 -33.95 28.33 23.03
C THR A 260 -34.48 29.65 22.47
N GLY A 261 -33.60 30.45 21.83
CA GLY A 261 -33.94 31.72 21.21
C GLY A 261 -33.55 32.96 22.07
N PRO A 262 -34.11 34.14 21.80
CA PRO A 262 -35.05 34.38 20.71
C PRO A 262 -34.40 34.19 19.30
N TRP A 263 -35.10 33.45 18.46
CA TRP A 263 -34.65 33.19 17.09
C TRP A 263 -35.00 34.35 16.17
N THR A 264 -34.18 34.55 15.15
CA THR A 264 -34.38 35.57 14.11
C THR A 264 -34.08 34.94 12.76
N TYR A 265 -35.05 34.99 11.83
CA TYR A 265 -34.90 34.54 10.48
C TYR A 265 -33.73 35.23 9.77
N ALA A 266 -32.81 34.48 9.20
CA ALA A 266 -31.58 35.00 8.60
C ALA A 266 -31.53 34.86 7.06
N GLY A 267 -32.32 33.97 6.48
CA GLY A 267 -32.41 33.81 5.02
C GLY A 267 -32.45 32.35 4.54
N GLN A 268 -32.38 32.20 3.22
CA GLN A 268 -32.30 30.90 2.55
C GLN A 268 -30.83 30.55 2.30
N ILE A 269 -30.48 29.28 2.51
CA ILE A 269 -29.18 28.72 2.18
C ILE A 269 -29.24 28.06 0.80
N MET A 270 -30.15 27.12 0.62
CA MET A 270 -30.40 26.47 -0.65
C MET A 270 -31.82 26.81 -1.11
N PRO A 271 -31.97 27.66 -2.13
CA PRO A 271 -33.29 28.01 -2.62
C PRO A 271 -33.95 26.82 -3.32
N LEU A 272 -35.25 26.95 -3.61
CA LEU A 272 -35.96 25.92 -4.35
C LEU A 272 -35.27 25.69 -5.71
N CYS A 273 -34.81 24.46 -5.95
CA CYS A 273 -34.09 24.07 -7.14
C CYS A 273 -34.45 22.63 -7.55
N ASP A 274 -34.06 22.22 -8.75
CA ASP A 274 -34.39 20.90 -9.31
C ASP A 274 -33.47 19.83 -8.73
N THR A 275 -33.73 19.39 -7.50
CA THR A 275 -33.05 18.24 -6.84
C THR A 275 -33.68 16.90 -7.24
N LYS A 276 -34.80 16.88 -7.95
CA LYS A 276 -35.66 15.70 -8.19
C LYS A 276 -36.27 15.10 -6.91
N SER A 277 -36.03 15.67 -5.75
CA SER A 277 -36.74 15.37 -4.50
C SER A 277 -37.71 16.50 -4.16
N PHE A 278 -38.82 16.19 -3.52
CA PHE A 278 -39.77 17.20 -3.01
C PHE A 278 -39.55 17.51 -1.53
N THR A 279 -38.76 16.69 -0.82
CA THR A 279 -38.23 16.99 0.52
C THR A 279 -36.77 17.37 0.45
N ASN A 280 -36.27 18.08 1.48
CA ASN A 280 -34.86 18.41 1.61
C ASN A 280 -34.45 18.47 3.07
N HIS A 281 -33.37 17.80 3.45
CA HIS A 281 -32.75 17.89 4.76
C HIS A 281 -31.28 18.25 4.61
N CYS A 282 -30.73 18.97 5.58
CA CYS A 282 -29.34 19.36 5.55
C CYS A 282 -28.58 19.02 6.81
N GLY A 283 -27.27 18.85 6.63
CA GLY A 283 -26.27 18.79 7.70
C GLY A 283 -25.07 19.64 7.34
N VAL A 284 -24.38 20.18 8.31
CA VAL A 284 -23.18 21.00 8.11
C VAL A 284 -22.06 20.52 9.00
N ALA A 285 -20.85 20.41 8.43
CA ALA A 285 -19.64 20.09 9.18
C ALA A 285 -18.44 20.85 8.64
N ASP A 286 -17.51 21.21 9.52
CA ASP A 286 -16.18 21.71 9.14
C ASP A 286 -15.19 20.54 9.21
N TYR A 287 -14.40 20.36 8.17
CA TYR A 287 -13.42 19.29 8.06
C TYR A 287 -12.15 19.74 7.35
N LYS A 288 -10.99 19.50 7.94
CA LYS A 288 -9.67 19.87 7.39
C LYS A 288 -9.59 21.33 6.89
N GLY A 289 -10.24 22.25 7.59
CA GLY A 289 -10.23 23.67 7.26
C GLY A 289 -11.23 24.12 6.20
N HIS A 290 -12.11 23.26 5.74
CA HIS A 290 -13.17 23.50 4.78
C HIS A 290 -14.53 23.32 5.44
N SER A 291 -15.58 24.01 4.93
CA SER A 291 -16.95 23.88 5.39
C SER A 291 -17.79 23.17 4.34
N TYR A 292 -18.57 22.19 4.75
CA TYR A 292 -19.36 21.33 3.88
C TYR A 292 -20.85 21.38 4.25
N PHE A 293 -21.67 21.45 3.22
CA PHE A 293 -23.12 21.41 3.31
C PHE A 293 -23.61 20.12 2.65
N PHE A 294 -24.20 19.26 3.43
CA PHE A 294 -24.78 17.99 3.02
C PHE A 294 -26.27 18.15 2.81
N TYR A 295 -26.81 17.49 1.78
CA TYR A 295 -28.24 17.50 1.44
C TYR A 295 -28.58 16.22 0.69
N HIS A 296 -29.84 16.04 0.25
CA HIS A 296 -30.17 14.90 -0.59
C HIS A 296 -30.84 15.31 -1.90
N THR A 297 -30.77 14.41 -2.90
CA THR A 297 -31.40 14.58 -4.22
C THR A 297 -32.12 13.30 -4.61
N GLY A 298 -33.01 13.35 -5.62
CA GLY A 298 -33.59 12.17 -6.29
C GLY A 298 -32.95 11.89 -7.65
N LYS A 299 -31.68 12.24 -7.86
CA LYS A 299 -31.01 12.19 -9.18
C LYS A 299 -30.47 10.81 -9.57
N LEU A 300 -30.45 9.82 -8.69
CA LEU A 300 -30.06 8.46 -9.07
C LEU A 300 -31.00 7.90 -10.14
N PRO A 301 -30.54 6.97 -11.01
CA PRO A 301 -31.43 6.23 -11.90
C PRO A 301 -32.60 5.59 -11.10
N ASN A 302 -33.82 5.84 -11.53
CA ASN A 302 -35.07 5.48 -10.82
C ASN A 302 -35.27 6.18 -9.45
N GLY A 303 -34.46 7.19 -9.14
CA GLY A 303 -34.63 8.02 -7.95
C GLY A 303 -35.82 8.98 -8.06
N GLY A 304 -36.07 9.71 -6.98
CA GLY A 304 -37.18 10.64 -6.87
C GLY A 304 -37.40 11.05 -5.41
N GLY A 305 -38.62 11.49 -5.06
CA GLY A 305 -38.93 11.91 -3.71
C GLY A 305 -38.94 10.77 -2.66
N PHE A 306 -39.13 9.53 -3.08
CA PHE A 306 -39.06 8.31 -2.23
C PHE A 306 -37.87 7.40 -2.55
N GLY A 307 -36.93 7.88 -3.35
CA GLY A 307 -35.67 7.21 -3.68
C GLY A 307 -34.58 8.29 -3.76
N ARG A 308 -34.25 8.83 -2.58
CA ARG A 308 -33.32 9.94 -2.42
C ARG A 308 -31.87 9.46 -2.41
N SER A 309 -30.90 10.33 -2.59
CA SER A 309 -29.48 10.04 -2.38
C SER A 309 -28.73 11.28 -1.94
N VAL A 310 -27.80 11.08 -1.00
CA VAL A 310 -27.03 12.14 -0.36
C VAL A 310 -26.00 12.77 -1.27
N ALA A 311 -25.86 14.10 -1.15
CA ALA A 311 -24.94 14.94 -1.89
C ALA A 311 -24.24 15.94 -0.95
N VAL A 312 -23.14 16.53 -1.42
CA VAL A 312 -22.33 17.46 -0.62
C VAL A 312 -21.77 18.60 -1.48
N GLU A 313 -21.76 19.83 -0.94
CA GLU A 313 -21.13 21.01 -1.53
C GLU A 313 -20.14 21.63 -0.54
N GLU A 314 -19.00 22.10 -1.04
CA GLU A 314 -18.10 22.95 -0.27
C GLU A 314 -18.56 24.39 -0.33
N PHE A 315 -18.50 25.11 0.78
CA PHE A 315 -18.83 26.51 0.81
C PHE A 315 -17.93 27.32 1.74
N LYS A 316 -17.99 28.63 1.64
CA LYS A 316 -17.33 29.56 2.57
C LYS A 316 -18.37 30.51 3.13
N TYR A 317 -18.39 30.67 4.45
CA TYR A 317 -19.23 31.67 5.09
C TYR A 317 -18.88 33.08 4.60
N ASN A 318 -19.88 33.94 4.51
CA ASN A 318 -19.69 35.38 4.27
C ASN A 318 -18.90 36.00 5.43
N ALA A 319 -18.32 37.20 5.19
CA ALA A 319 -17.49 37.90 6.18
C ALA A 319 -18.24 38.26 7.48
N ASP A 320 -19.57 38.33 7.44
CA ASP A 320 -20.45 38.57 8.61
C ASP A 320 -20.90 37.28 9.31
N GLY A 321 -20.44 36.11 8.86
CA GLY A 321 -20.78 34.81 9.40
C GLY A 321 -22.07 34.21 8.84
N SER A 322 -22.76 34.88 7.91
CA SER A 322 -23.94 34.35 7.24
C SER A 322 -23.59 33.26 6.22
N PHE A 323 -24.57 32.41 5.89
CA PHE A 323 -24.42 31.45 4.81
C PHE A 323 -24.52 32.12 3.44
N PRO A 324 -23.70 31.72 2.47
CA PRO A 324 -23.94 32.07 1.07
C PRO A 324 -25.12 31.27 0.53
N THR A 325 -25.61 31.64 -0.67
CA THR A 325 -26.50 30.75 -1.42
C THR A 325 -25.72 29.59 -1.96
N ILE A 326 -26.13 28.34 -1.66
CA ILE A 326 -25.55 27.10 -2.12
C ILE A 326 -26.46 26.47 -3.17
N MET A 327 -25.92 26.19 -4.34
CA MET A 327 -26.62 25.51 -5.42
C MET A 327 -26.12 24.10 -5.61
N PRO A 328 -27.00 23.11 -5.82
CA PRO A 328 -26.60 21.74 -6.10
C PRO A 328 -25.77 21.64 -7.36
N THR A 329 -24.64 20.91 -7.29
CA THR A 329 -23.80 20.57 -8.42
C THR A 329 -23.76 19.06 -8.67
N ASP A 330 -23.47 18.66 -9.89
CA ASP A 330 -23.21 17.25 -10.19
C ASP A 330 -21.73 16.92 -9.92
N GLU A 331 -20.84 17.93 -9.93
CA GLU A 331 -19.40 17.80 -9.71
C GLU A 331 -19.05 17.46 -8.26
N GLY A 332 -19.81 17.96 -7.28
CA GLY A 332 -19.53 17.76 -5.85
C GLY A 332 -18.30 18.54 -5.37
N VAL A 333 -17.51 17.95 -4.48
CA VAL A 333 -16.41 18.62 -3.79
C VAL A 333 -15.04 18.18 -4.30
N LYS A 334 -13.99 18.96 -3.96
CA LYS A 334 -12.60 18.60 -4.27
C LYS A 334 -12.01 17.71 -3.18
N PRO A 335 -11.05 16.82 -3.53
CA PRO A 335 -10.33 16.04 -2.53
C PRO A 335 -9.47 16.93 -1.64
N VAL A 336 -9.43 16.61 -0.34
CA VAL A 336 -8.60 17.27 0.67
C VAL A 336 -7.38 16.43 1.08
N ALA A 337 -7.24 15.24 0.50
CA ALA A 337 -6.09 14.35 0.67
C ALA A 337 -5.95 13.44 -0.54
N GLU A 338 -4.76 12.87 -0.75
CA GLU A 338 -4.53 11.84 -1.76
C GLU A 338 -5.03 10.48 -1.23
N PHE A 339 -5.66 9.70 -2.12
CA PHE A 339 -6.07 8.33 -1.82
C PHE A 339 -4.89 7.37 -1.99
N ASN A 340 -4.55 6.62 -0.94
CA ASN A 340 -3.45 5.66 -0.94
C ASN A 340 -3.92 4.27 -1.40
N PRO A 341 -3.51 3.77 -2.58
CA PRO A 341 -3.87 2.43 -3.08
C PRO A 341 -3.00 1.30 -2.49
N PHE A 342 -1.90 1.62 -1.78
CA PHE A 342 -0.95 0.66 -1.22
C PHE A 342 -1.30 0.20 0.21
N ARG A 343 -2.58 0.19 0.50
CA ARG A 343 -3.16 -0.40 1.72
C ARG A 343 -4.34 -1.26 1.33
N LYS A 344 -4.78 -2.14 2.23
CA LYS A 344 -6.05 -2.85 2.03
C LYS A 344 -7.18 -1.82 1.89
N VAL A 345 -7.89 -1.86 0.79
CA VAL A 345 -9.04 -1.01 0.47
C VAL A 345 -10.26 -1.92 0.37
N GLU A 346 -11.25 -1.67 1.21
CA GLU A 346 -12.54 -2.35 1.11
C GLU A 346 -13.21 -1.97 -0.23
N ALA A 347 -13.76 -2.95 -0.97
CA ALA A 347 -14.24 -2.75 -2.33
C ALA A 347 -15.40 -1.75 -2.42
N GLU A 348 -16.15 -1.60 -1.35
CA GLU A 348 -17.22 -0.62 -1.17
C GLU A 348 -16.71 0.80 -0.90
N THR A 349 -15.39 1.04 -0.95
CA THR A 349 -14.80 2.39 -0.97
C THR A 349 -14.83 2.92 -2.41
N MET A 350 -15.52 4.02 -2.65
CA MET A 350 -15.68 4.56 -3.99
C MET A 350 -16.01 6.05 -4.02
N ALA A 351 -15.55 6.74 -5.05
CA ALA A 351 -15.99 8.10 -5.38
C ALA A 351 -17.25 8.10 -6.23
N PHE A 352 -17.39 7.08 -7.07
CA PHE A 352 -18.56 6.87 -7.90
C PHE A 352 -18.66 5.40 -8.31
N SER A 353 -19.89 4.93 -8.52
CA SER A 353 -20.14 3.58 -9.01
C SER A 353 -21.30 3.52 -9.97
N LYS A 354 -21.37 2.46 -10.76
CA LYS A 354 -22.50 2.21 -11.63
C LYS A 354 -22.85 0.72 -11.63
N GLY A 355 -24.12 0.45 -11.38
CA GLY A 355 -24.75 -0.85 -11.59
C GLY A 355 -24.52 -1.86 -10.44
N ILE A 356 -23.79 -1.51 -9.40
CA ILE A 356 -23.47 -2.38 -8.27
C ILE A 356 -24.31 -2.05 -7.04
N LYS A 357 -24.38 -3.01 -6.12
CA LYS A 357 -24.94 -2.88 -4.77
C LYS A 357 -23.91 -3.29 -3.73
N THR A 358 -24.20 -3.02 -2.46
CA THR A 358 -23.43 -3.54 -1.33
C THR A 358 -24.34 -4.41 -0.44
N GLU A 359 -23.79 -5.48 0.10
CA GLU A 359 -24.41 -6.33 1.10
C GLU A 359 -23.44 -6.55 2.27
N GLN A 360 -23.93 -7.09 3.38
CA GLN A 360 -23.07 -7.38 4.52
C GLN A 360 -23.33 -8.78 5.06
N ASN A 361 -22.28 -9.43 5.57
CA ASN A 361 -22.38 -10.69 6.29
C ASN A 361 -21.38 -10.75 7.47
N ASN A 362 -21.52 -11.76 8.32
CA ASN A 362 -20.66 -11.90 9.50
C ASN A 362 -19.22 -12.38 9.18
N GLN A 363 -18.94 -12.81 7.95
CA GLN A 363 -17.64 -13.36 7.57
C GLN A 363 -16.66 -12.29 7.12
N VAL A 364 -17.13 -11.31 6.34
CA VAL A 364 -16.28 -10.30 5.69
C VAL A 364 -16.72 -8.87 6.00
N GLY A 365 -17.86 -8.66 6.59
CA GLY A 365 -18.46 -7.33 6.76
C GLY A 365 -19.26 -6.93 5.51
N VAL A 366 -19.10 -5.68 5.07
CA VAL A 366 -19.69 -5.17 3.83
C VAL A 366 -18.87 -5.64 2.64
N TYR A 367 -19.51 -5.89 1.52
CA TYR A 367 -18.87 -6.26 0.25
C TYR A 367 -19.70 -5.79 -0.94
N VAL A 368 -19.06 -5.60 -2.08
CA VAL A 368 -19.72 -5.23 -3.33
C VAL A 368 -20.33 -6.47 -3.98
N THR A 369 -21.57 -6.34 -4.41
CA THR A 369 -22.37 -7.40 -5.02
C THR A 369 -23.17 -6.89 -6.21
N ASP A 370 -24.00 -7.74 -6.80
CA ASP A 370 -24.83 -7.47 -7.98
C ASP A 370 -24.04 -6.93 -9.18
N ILE A 371 -22.78 -7.37 -9.27
CA ILE A 371 -21.84 -6.96 -10.31
C ILE A 371 -22.19 -7.59 -11.65
N HIS A 372 -22.42 -6.78 -12.68
CA HIS A 372 -22.68 -7.20 -14.04
C HIS A 372 -21.65 -6.64 -15.04
N THR A 373 -21.67 -7.15 -16.26
CA THR A 373 -20.71 -6.70 -17.27
C THR A 373 -21.00 -5.26 -17.74
N GLY A 374 -20.04 -4.38 -17.55
CA GLY A 374 -20.11 -2.94 -17.84
C GLY A 374 -20.28 -2.07 -16.62
N ASP A 375 -20.51 -2.68 -15.46
CA ASP A 375 -20.48 -1.96 -14.19
C ASP A 375 -19.06 -1.59 -13.79
N TYR A 376 -18.92 -0.63 -12.87
CA TYR A 376 -17.61 -0.16 -12.46
C TYR A 376 -17.62 0.54 -11.09
N ILE A 377 -16.46 0.60 -10.48
CA ILE A 377 -16.11 1.45 -9.34
C ILE A 377 -15.09 2.47 -9.83
N LYS A 378 -15.27 3.74 -9.43
CA LYS A 378 -14.30 4.82 -9.61
C LYS A 378 -13.75 5.23 -8.24
N LEU A 379 -12.43 5.34 -8.15
CA LEU A 379 -11.75 6.06 -7.07
C LEU A 379 -11.10 7.30 -7.65
N GLN A 380 -11.13 8.38 -6.89
CA GLN A 380 -10.67 9.69 -7.34
C GLN A 380 -9.41 10.11 -6.59
N ASN A 381 -8.55 10.89 -7.25
CA ASN A 381 -7.33 11.45 -6.65
C ASN A 381 -6.41 10.39 -6.04
N VAL A 382 -6.26 9.23 -6.71
CA VAL A 382 -5.38 8.15 -6.28
C VAL A 382 -3.93 8.56 -6.46
N GLY A 383 -3.19 8.65 -5.35
CA GLY A 383 -1.78 9.03 -5.33
C GLY A 383 -0.88 7.80 -5.29
N PHE A 384 0.00 7.66 -6.27
CA PHE A 384 1.03 6.63 -6.25
C PHE A 384 2.30 7.10 -5.53
N GLY A 385 2.45 8.41 -5.33
CA GLY A 385 3.67 9.00 -4.77
C GLY A 385 4.89 8.63 -5.60
N LYS A 386 5.96 8.21 -4.92
CA LYS A 386 7.17 7.64 -5.56
C LYS A 386 7.10 6.10 -5.68
N LYS A 387 5.97 5.48 -5.36
CA LYS A 387 5.81 4.02 -5.36
C LYS A 387 5.25 3.55 -6.69
N VAL A 388 5.85 2.53 -7.27
CA VAL A 388 5.38 1.91 -8.50
C VAL A 388 4.51 0.70 -8.15
N PRO A 389 3.21 0.69 -8.51
CA PRO A 389 2.36 -0.46 -8.26
C PRO A 389 2.80 -1.62 -9.16
N ARG A 390 3.18 -2.74 -8.56
CA ARG A 390 3.65 -3.95 -9.27
C ARG A 390 2.57 -4.99 -9.38
N THR A 391 1.75 -5.14 -8.35
CA THR A 391 0.67 -6.12 -8.31
C THR A 391 -0.63 -5.49 -7.85
N PHE A 392 -1.74 -6.07 -8.29
CA PHE A 392 -3.09 -5.81 -7.80
C PHE A 392 -3.64 -7.10 -7.21
N ILE A 393 -4.10 -7.02 -5.98
CA ILE A 393 -4.65 -8.15 -5.23
C ILE A 393 -6.13 -7.87 -5.04
N ALA A 394 -6.98 -8.87 -5.28
CA ALA A 394 -8.43 -8.78 -5.10
C ALA A 394 -8.95 -10.01 -4.36
N ARG A 395 -9.86 -9.80 -3.40
CA ARG A 395 -10.59 -10.88 -2.74
C ARG A 395 -12.01 -10.93 -3.26
N VAL A 396 -12.36 -12.05 -3.88
CA VAL A 396 -13.59 -12.23 -4.64
C VAL A 396 -14.26 -13.57 -4.35
N ALA A 397 -15.57 -13.66 -4.62
CA ALA A 397 -16.31 -14.92 -4.56
C ALA A 397 -17.31 -15.02 -5.71
N SER A 398 -17.44 -16.20 -6.34
CA SER A 398 -18.40 -16.42 -7.43
C SER A 398 -19.04 -17.79 -7.36
N GLY A 399 -20.36 -17.82 -7.30
CA GLY A 399 -21.16 -19.05 -7.43
C GLY A 399 -21.34 -19.54 -8.87
N LEU A 400 -20.83 -18.79 -9.86
CA LEU A 400 -20.91 -19.11 -11.29
C LEU A 400 -19.48 -19.21 -11.89
N ARG A 401 -19.32 -18.73 -13.12
CA ARG A 401 -18.05 -18.78 -13.85
C ARG A 401 -17.13 -17.60 -13.57
N GLY A 402 -17.56 -16.66 -12.72
CA GLY A 402 -16.83 -15.43 -12.46
C GLY A 402 -16.87 -14.43 -13.62
N GLY A 403 -15.78 -13.69 -13.76
CA GLY A 403 -15.62 -12.63 -14.75
C GLY A 403 -14.20 -12.09 -14.72
N ARG A 404 -14.04 -10.79 -14.93
CA ARG A 404 -12.76 -10.12 -14.80
C ARG A 404 -12.93 -8.68 -14.29
N ILE A 405 -11.90 -8.17 -13.62
CA ILE A 405 -11.76 -6.76 -13.20
C ILE A 405 -10.66 -6.15 -14.07
N GLU A 406 -10.98 -5.16 -14.88
CA GLU A 406 -10.00 -4.36 -15.61
C GLU A 406 -9.62 -3.16 -14.73
N VAL A 407 -8.35 -3.07 -14.34
CA VAL A 407 -7.79 -1.97 -13.56
C VAL A 407 -7.31 -0.90 -14.53
N ARG A 408 -7.98 0.26 -14.55
CA ARG A 408 -7.73 1.34 -15.53
C ARG A 408 -7.51 2.67 -14.82
N ILE A 409 -6.78 3.58 -15.45
CA ILE A 409 -6.56 4.95 -14.95
C ILE A 409 -7.14 5.99 -15.93
N ASP A 410 -7.36 7.19 -15.41
CA ASP A 410 -7.84 8.40 -16.06
C ASP A 410 -9.31 8.35 -16.49
N SER A 411 -9.77 7.26 -17.07
CA SER A 411 -11.15 7.11 -17.53
C SER A 411 -11.57 5.66 -17.71
N LEU A 412 -12.86 5.39 -17.92
CA LEU A 412 -13.40 4.05 -18.23
C LEU A 412 -12.73 3.39 -19.44
N GLY A 413 -12.34 4.16 -20.42
CA GLY A 413 -11.59 3.71 -21.60
C GLY A 413 -10.11 4.02 -21.53
N GLY A 414 -9.62 4.47 -20.38
CA GLY A 414 -8.24 4.88 -20.17
C GLY A 414 -7.25 3.72 -20.14
N LYS A 415 -6.01 4.02 -19.82
CA LYS A 415 -4.92 3.04 -19.83
C LYS A 415 -5.24 1.84 -18.92
N LEU A 416 -5.08 0.64 -19.46
CA LEU A 416 -5.25 -0.63 -18.73
C LEU A 416 -3.94 -0.95 -18.02
N LEU A 417 -3.96 -1.02 -16.69
CA LEU A 417 -2.82 -1.44 -15.87
C LEU A 417 -2.76 -2.96 -15.70
N GLY A 418 -3.91 -3.61 -15.62
CA GLY A 418 -3.96 -5.06 -15.40
C GLY A 418 -5.38 -5.62 -15.47
N THR A 419 -5.48 -6.95 -15.53
CA THR A 419 -6.76 -7.64 -15.57
C THR A 419 -6.78 -8.80 -14.59
N VAL A 420 -7.64 -8.73 -13.58
CA VAL A 420 -7.91 -9.83 -12.64
C VAL A 420 -8.92 -10.77 -13.27
N ASN A 421 -8.53 -12.00 -13.58
CA ASN A 421 -9.45 -13.03 -14.03
C ASN A 421 -10.07 -13.72 -12.80
N VAL A 422 -11.36 -13.47 -12.56
CA VAL A 422 -12.11 -14.04 -11.45
C VAL A 422 -12.69 -15.40 -11.88
N PRO A 423 -12.27 -16.51 -11.29
CA PRO A 423 -12.85 -17.83 -11.58
C PRO A 423 -14.17 -18.04 -10.84
N GLY A 424 -14.86 -19.12 -11.13
CA GLY A 424 -15.87 -19.66 -10.21
C GLY A 424 -15.18 -20.21 -8.96
N THR A 425 -15.55 -19.72 -7.78
CA THR A 425 -14.93 -20.11 -6.50
C THR A 425 -15.73 -21.20 -5.76
N GLY A 426 -16.85 -21.63 -6.32
CA GLY A 426 -17.72 -22.66 -5.73
C GLY A 426 -18.92 -22.14 -4.96
N GLY A 427 -19.02 -20.83 -4.72
CA GLY A 427 -20.14 -20.21 -4.02
C GLY A 427 -19.98 -18.69 -3.90
N TRP A 428 -21.10 -18.01 -3.64
CA TRP A 428 -21.15 -16.54 -3.51
C TRP A 428 -20.45 -16.02 -2.27
N GLU A 429 -20.12 -16.87 -1.30
CA GLU A 429 -19.39 -16.57 -0.07
C GLU A 429 -18.14 -17.46 0.09
N GLN A 430 -17.75 -18.16 -0.97
CA GLN A 430 -16.48 -18.89 -1.04
C GLN A 430 -15.39 -17.95 -1.56
N TRP A 431 -14.79 -17.22 -0.63
CA TRP A 431 -13.84 -16.16 -0.92
C TRP A 431 -12.48 -16.70 -1.33
N GLN A 432 -11.91 -16.12 -2.38
CA GLN A 432 -10.57 -16.40 -2.89
C GLN A 432 -9.81 -15.09 -3.13
N THR A 433 -8.54 -15.07 -2.77
CA THR A 433 -7.65 -13.96 -3.09
C THR A 433 -6.90 -14.26 -4.38
N ILE A 434 -6.88 -13.30 -5.30
CA ILE A 434 -6.23 -13.39 -6.61
C ILE A 434 -5.25 -12.24 -6.72
N THR A 435 -4.02 -12.54 -7.13
CA THR A 435 -2.96 -11.56 -7.40
C THR A 435 -2.67 -11.52 -8.89
N VAL A 436 -2.52 -10.33 -9.45
CA VAL A 436 -2.12 -10.13 -10.84
C VAL A 436 -1.06 -9.04 -10.94
N ASP A 437 -0.18 -9.17 -11.93
CA ASP A 437 0.79 -8.11 -12.22
C ASP A 437 0.12 -6.93 -12.92
N LEU A 438 0.62 -5.76 -12.59
CA LEU A 438 0.25 -4.51 -13.24
C LEU A 438 1.32 -4.12 -14.28
N ASP A 439 0.87 -3.76 -15.46
CA ASP A 439 1.71 -3.15 -16.49
C ASP A 439 1.89 -1.65 -16.18
N TYR A 440 2.85 -1.34 -15.32
CA TYR A 440 3.19 0.02 -14.94
C TYR A 440 3.93 0.79 -16.04
N SER A 441 4.40 0.13 -17.11
CA SER A 441 5.00 0.79 -18.28
C SER A 441 4.06 1.81 -18.90
N THR A 442 2.77 1.59 -18.71
CA THR A 442 1.71 2.51 -19.16
C THR A 442 1.60 3.79 -18.34
N LEU A 443 2.18 3.83 -17.13
CA LEU A 443 2.19 4.99 -16.23
C LEU A 443 3.32 5.98 -16.56
N THR A 444 4.25 5.61 -17.45
CA THR A 444 5.42 6.40 -17.78
C THR A 444 5.36 6.90 -19.22
N ASP A 445 5.84 8.12 -19.48
CA ASP A 445 6.07 8.55 -20.86
C ASP A 445 7.29 7.81 -21.43
N LEU A 446 7.02 6.84 -22.33
CA LEU A 446 8.02 5.97 -22.93
C LEU A 446 9.09 6.72 -23.75
N ASN A 447 8.91 8.01 -23.99
CA ASN A 447 9.80 8.85 -24.83
C ASN A 447 10.71 9.80 -24.03
N SER A 448 10.66 9.81 -22.69
CA SER A 448 11.54 10.65 -21.88
C SER A 448 12.95 10.05 -21.78
N PRO A 449 14.03 10.78 -22.14
CA PRO A 449 15.40 10.28 -22.10
C PRO A 449 16.01 10.22 -20.69
N HIS A 450 15.34 10.71 -19.65
CA HIS A 450 15.84 10.78 -18.27
C HIS A 450 14.87 10.07 -17.33
N ARG A 451 15.03 8.76 -17.19
CA ARG A 451 14.18 7.91 -16.35
C ARG A 451 14.95 7.33 -15.18
N THR A 452 14.98 8.09 -14.11
CA THR A 452 15.13 7.55 -12.77
C THR A 452 13.75 7.54 -12.10
N ILE A 453 13.52 6.73 -11.07
CA ILE A 453 12.26 6.80 -10.29
C ILE A 453 12.08 8.18 -9.64
N SER A 454 13.15 8.92 -9.40
CA SER A 454 13.09 10.36 -9.14
C SER A 454 12.62 11.18 -10.35
N GLY A 455 12.55 10.61 -11.56
CA GLY A 455 12.10 11.19 -12.83
C GLY A 455 10.93 10.47 -13.48
N LEU A 456 10.24 9.56 -12.77
CA LEU A 456 8.91 9.10 -13.18
C LEU A 456 7.97 10.29 -13.03
N ASP A 457 7.62 10.95 -14.15
CA ASP A 457 6.43 11.80 -14.26
C ASP A 457 5.16 10.92 -14.17
N LEU A 458 5.00 10.21 -13.03
CA LEU A 458 3.68 9.78 -12.64
C LEU A 458 2.88 11.07 -12.40
N PRO A 459 1.65 11.20 -12.93
CA PRO A 459 0.79 12.25 -12.46
C PRO A 459 0.77 12.15 -10.93
N SER A 460 0.90 13.27 -10.22
CA SER A 460 0.88 13.29 -8.76
C SER A 460 -0.31 12.48 -8.24
N THR A 461 -1.44 12.55 -8.95
CA THR A 461 -2.64 11.74 -8.69
C THR A 461 -3.38 11.45 -9.99
N THR A 462 -4.16 10.38 -10.01
CA THR A 462 -5.03 9.99 -11.12
C THR A 462 -6.34 9.39 -10.62
N ASP A 463 -7.36 9.29 -11.48
CA ASP A 463 -8.58 8.52 -11.18
C ASP A 463 -8.35 7.05 -11.52
N LEU A 464 -8.76 6.15 -10.64
CA LEU A 464 -8.70 4.71 -10.82
C LEU A 464 -10.09 4.15 -11.10
N TYR A 465 -10.20 3.30 -12.12
CA TYR A 465 -11.43 2.63 -12.51
C TYR A 465 -11.26 1.12 -12.42
N LEU A 466 -12.11 0.46 -11.64
CA LEU A 466 -12.25 -0.99 -11.59
C LEU A 466 -13.46 -1.36 -12.44
N VAL A 467 -13.23 -1.81 -13.68
CA VAL A 467 -14.28 -2.05 -14.67
C VAL A 467 -14.58 -3.54 -14.74
N PHE A 468 -15.83 -3.92 -14.53
CA PHE A 468 -16.24 -5.32 -14.48
C PHE A 468 -16.67 -5.82 -15.86
N LYS A 469 -16.14 -6.97 -16.25
CA LYS A 469 -16.40 -7.60 -17.54
C LYS A 469 -16.69 -9.10 -17.37
N GLY A 470 -17.59 -9.61 -18.20
CA GLY A 470 -17.94 -11.03 -18.22
C GLY A 470 -19.10 -11.34 -19.16
N ARG A 471 -19.79 -12.43 -18.93
CA ARG A 471 -20.96 -12.80 -19.69
C ARG A 471 -22.11 -11.82 -19.39
N LYS A 472 -22.81 -11.35 -20.43
CA LYS A 472 -23.99 -10.51 -20.26
C LYS A 472 -25.13 -11.30 -19.58
N GLY A 473 -25.83 -10.65 -18.68
CA GLY A 473 -27.03 -11.10 -18.00
C GLY A 473 -26.83 -11.54 -16.53
N PRO A 474 -26.06 -12.59 -16.22
CA PRO A 474 -25.93 -13.04 -14.84
C PRO A 474 -25.01 -12.13 -14.02
N LYS A 475 -25.22 -12.13 -12.70
CA LYS A 475 -24.26 -11.63 -11.70
C LYS A 475 -22.93 -12.37 -11.89
N LEU A 476 -21.81 -11.62 -11.82
CA LEU A 476 -20.47 -12.16 -12.11
C LEU A 476 -19.81 -12.71 -10.86
N PHE A 477 -19.62 -11.88 -9.85
CA PHE A 477 -18.95 -12.22 -8.59
C PHE A 477 -19.30 -11.21 -7.50
N ASN A 478 -18.92 -11.51 -6.26
CA ASN A 478 -18.85 -10.60 -5.12
C ASN A 478 -17.41 -10.15 -4.94
N PHE A 479 -17.20 -8.91 -4.45
CA PHE A 479 -15.89 -8.30 -4.31
C PHE A 479 -15.76 -7.69 -2.91
N ASP A 480 -14.80 -8.19 -2.12
CA ASP A 480 -14.62 -7.86 -0.71
C ASP A 480 -13.61 -6.70 -0.52
N TRP A 481 -12.38 -6.90 -0.97
CA TRP A 481 -11.34 -5.87 -0.86
C TRP A 481 -10.30 -6.01 -1.96
N TRP A 482 -9.48 -4.97 -2.12
CA TRP A 482 -8.33 -4.95 -3.01
C TRP A 482 -7.16 -4.21 -2.38
N GLU A 483 -5.96 -4.40 -2.95
CA GLU A 483 -4.72 -3.75 -2.54
C GLU A 483 -3.78 -3.68 -3.74
N MET A 484 -3.10 -2.56 -3.92
CA MET A 484 -1.92 -2.51 -4.78
C MET A 484 -0.67 -2.72 -3.95
N ARG A 485 0.29 -3.46 -4.49
CA ARG A 485 1.60 -3.63 -3.85
C ARG A 485 2.70 -3.20 -4.79
N GLY A 486 3.69 -2.50 -4.23
CA GLY A 486 4.99 -2.28 -4.83
C GLY A 486 6.04 -3.15 -4.17
N LEU A 487 7.30 -2.99 -4.59
CA LEU A 487 8.43 -3.76 -4.05
C LEU A 487 8.65 -3.52 -2.55
N GLU A 488 8.44 -2.29 -2.10
CA GLU A 488 8.59 -1.91 -0.69
C GLU A 488 7.70 -2.69 0.27
N GLN A 489 6.47 -3.05 -0.13
CA GLN A 489 5.53 -3.75 0.75
C GLN A 489 5.99 -5.17 1.08
N VAL A 490 6.70 -5.80 0.16
CA VAL A 490 7.29 -7.14 0.37
C VAL A 490 8.75 -7.07 0.82
N ASN A 491 9.40 -5.88 0.82
CA ASN A 491 10.81 -5.61 1.08
C ASN A 491 11.72 -6.51 0.20
N MET A 492 11.37 -6.61 -1.09
CA MET A 492 12.14 -7.33 -2.10
C MET A 492 12.33 -6.44 -3.34
N PRO A 493 13.50 -6.46 -3.96
CA PRO A 493 14.69 -7.23 -3.58
C PRO A 493 15.30 -6.75 -2.25
N LEU A 494 16.20 -7.55 -1.66
CA LEU A 494 16.78 -7.30 -0.34
C LEU A 494 17.62 -6.02 -0.27
N PHE A 495 18.26 -5.65 -1.38
CA PHE A 495 19.22 -4.54 -1.47
C PHE A 495 18.80 -3.56 -2.56
N GLN A 496 18.83 -2.26 -2.24
CA GLN A 496 18.40 -1.22 -3.17
C GLN A 496 19.51 -0.21 -3.49
N THR A 497 20.62 -0.23 -2.75
CA THR A 497 21.78 0.68 -2.95
C THR A 497 22.72 0.20 -4.06
N LYS A 498 22.66 -1.08 -4.43
CA LYS A 498 23.51 -1.74 -5.45
C LYS A 498 22.71 -2.80 -6.19
N TYR A 499 23.06 -3.03 -7.45
CA TYR A 499 22.62 -4.22 -8.18
C TYR A 499 23.41 -5.44 -7.76
N THR A 500 22.74 -6.52 -7.44
CA THR A 500 23.32 -7.72 -6.82
C THR A 500 22.84 -8.98 -7.50
N ALA A 501 23.73 -9.95 -7.60
CA ALA A 501 23.44 -11.24 -8.23
C ALA A 501 24.12 -12.40 -7.47
N ASP A 502 23.79 -13.62 -7.85
CA ASP A 502 24.52 -14.85 -7.50
C ASP A 502 24.71 -14.97 -5.97
N PRO A 503 23.64 -15.06 -5.18
CA PRO A 503 23.73 -14.99 -3.72
C PRO A 503 24.42 -16.21 -3.12
N SER A 504 25.45 -15.97 -2.28
CA SER A 504 26.20 -16.98 -1.55
C SER A 504 26.08 -16.76 -0.04
N PRO A 505 25.06 -17.33 0.61
CA PRO A 505 24.86 -17.23 2.06
C PRO A 505 25.86 -18.05 2.86
N LEU A 506 26.34 -17.48 3.99
CA LEU A 506 27.20 -18.15 4.96
C LEU A 506 26.81 -17.73 6.37
N VAL A 507 26.57 -18.69 7.25
CA VAL A 507 26.26 -18.42 8.66
C VAL A 507 27.55 -18.37 9.49
N VAL A 508 27.75 -17.23 10.17
CA VAL A 508 28.92 -16.99 11.03
C VAL A 508 28.43 -16.61 12.43
N GLY A 509 28.42 -17.58 13.33
CA GLY A 509 27.86 -17.38 14.69
C GLY A 509 26.36 -17.06 14.65
N ASP A 510 25.95 -15.91 15.17
CA ASP A 510 24.55 -15.44 15.21
C ASP A 510 24.19 -14.56 13.99
N THR A 511 25.09 -14.44 13.04
CA THR A 511 24.95 -13.55 11.88
C THR A 511 24.94 -14.37 10.60
N LEU A 512 23.99 -14.09 9.72
CA LEU A 512 24.03 -14.51 8.34
C LEU A 512 24.74 -13.45 7.53
N VAL A 513 25.82 -13.80 6.87
CA VAL A 513 26.51 -12.99 5.88
C VAL A 513 26.15 -13.49 4.48
N LEU A 514 25.95 -12.58 3.55
CA LEU A 514 25.58 -12.88 2.19
C LEU A 514 26.57 -12.20 1.24
N TYR A 515 27.34 -13.00 0.56
CA TYR A 515 28.17 -12.51 -0.55
C TYR A 515 27.34 -12.47 -1.82
N THR A 516 27.58 -11.47 -2.66
CA THR A 516 26.91 -11.32 -3.95
C THR A 516 27.89 -10.87 -5.01
N SER A 517 27.63 -11.24 -6.24
CA SER A 517 28.19 -10.54 -7.38
C SER A 517 27.61 -9.13 -7.44
N HIS A 518 28.32 -8.21 -8.07
CA HIS A 518 27.95 -6.81 -8.23
C HIS A 518 27.80 -6.47 -9.71
N ASP A 519 26.55 -6.32 -10.16
CA ASP A 519 26.27 -5.78 -11.49
C ASP A 519 26.45 -4.26 -11.44
N ALA A 520 27.40 -3.72 -12.21
CA ALA A 520 27.75 -2.31 -12.12
C ALA A 520 26.60 -1.39 -12.56
N SER A 521 26.37 -0.33 -11.80
CA SER A 521 25.50 0.78 -12.21
C SER A 521 26.09 1.49 -13.44
N PRO A 522 25.30 2.21 -14.26
CA PRO A 522 25.82 2.88 -15.45
C PRO A 522 26.99 3.81 -15.16
N GLU A 523 26.94 4.53 -14.05
CA GLU A 523 28.00 5.45 -13.61
C GLU A 523 29.30 4.73 -13.24
N ASP A 524 29.22 3.48 -12.78
CA ASP A 524 30.37 2.65 -12.37
C ASP A 524 31.07 1.95 -13.57
N ILE A 525 30.46 1.99 -14.76
CA ILE A 525 31.06 1.43 -15.98
C ILE A 525 32.10 2.43 -16.52
N PRO A 526 33.38 2.02 -16.61
CA PRO A 526 34.46 2.91 -16.98
C PRO A 526 34.36 3.49 -18.40
N ASP A 527 33.91 2.69 -19.38
CA ASP A 527 33.69 3.18 -20.74
C ASP A 527 32.31 3.80 -20.91
N PRO A 528 32.20 5.13 -21.12
CA PRO A 528 30.89 5.77 -21.29
C PRO A 528 30.07 5.18 -22.47
N ASN A 529 30.69 4.58 -23.46
CA ASN A 529 29.97 4.00 -24.60
C ASN A 529 29.31 2.66 -24.24
N GLU A 530 29.79 1.99 -23.18
CA GLU A 530 29.24 0.73 -22.69
C GLU A 530 28.15 0.91 -21.63
N ARG A 531 27.94 2.10 -21.08
CA ARG A 531 26.96 2.37 -19.99
C ARG A 531 25.53 2.00 -20.34
N ASN A 532 25.19 2.06 -21.62
CA ASN A 532 23.87 1.66 -22.13
C ASN A 532 23.86 0.26 -22.77
N SER A 533 24.97 -0.48 -22.65
CA SER A 533 25.02 -1.86 -23.10
C SER A 533 24.19 -2.79 -22.23
N ALA A 534 23.58 -3.80 -22.85
CA ALA A 534 22.82 -4.84 -22.14
C ALA A 534 23.73 -5.97 -21.58
N GLY A 535 25.06 -5.80 -21.59
CA GLY A 535 25.98 -6.83 -21.15
C GLY A 535 26.21 -6.89 -19.63
N PHE A 536 26.92 -7.92 -19.20
CA PHE A 536 27.38 -8.08 -17.82
C PHE A 536 28.63 -7.24 -17.56
N PHE A 537 28.58 -6.33 -16.58
CA PHE A 537 29.68 -5.52 -16.11
C PHE A 537 29.89 -5.75 -14.63
N MET A 538 30.86 -6.59 -14.26
CA MET A 538 31.06 -7.09 -12.90
C MET A 538 32.55 -7.06 -12.57
N TYR A 539 32.93 -6.30 -11.54
CA TYR A 539 34.32 -6.00 -11.21
C TYR A 539 34.73 -6.48 -9.81
N ASP A 540 33.78 -6.62 -8.91
CA ASP A 540 33.99 -6.95 -7.49
C ASP A 540 32.83 -7.75 -6.90
N TRP A 541 32.97 -8.17 -5.63
CA TRP A 541 32.00 -8.92 -4.88
C TRP A 541 31.67 -8.20 -3.58
N LEU A 542 30.36 -8.05 -3.32
CA LEU A 542 29.81 -7.34 -2.19
C LEU A 542 29.53 -8.28 -1.02
N LEU A 543 29.45 -7.71 0.19
CA LEU A 543 29.08 -8.40 1.40
C LEU A 543 27.97 -7.65 2.12
N TRP A 544 26.98 -8.40 2.58
CA TRP A 544 25.85 -7.99 3.37
C TRP A 544 25.73 -8.83 4.62
N SER A 545 25.11 -8.31 5.69
CA SER A 545 24.87 -9.12 6.90
C SER A 545 23.53 -8.81 7.54
N THR A 546 22.96 -9.83 8.21
CA THR A 546 21.75 -9.69 9.01
C THR A 546 21.77 -10.62 10.22
N THR A 547 21.06 -10.24 11.28
CA THR A 547 20.76 -11.12 12.42
C THR A 547 19.28 -11.46 12.51
N ASP A 548 18.44 -10.84 11.66
CA ASP A 548 16.99 -10.93 11.76
C ASP A 548 16.26 -11.27 10.45
N MET A 549 16.99 -11.41 9.33
CA MET A 549 16.53 -11.71 7.97
C MET A 549 15.79 -10.58 7.25
N VAL A 550 15.55 -9.45 7.88
CA VAL A 550 14.78 -8.35 7.24
C VAL A 550 15.53 -7.03 7.22
N ASN A 551 16.34 -6.72 8.23
CA ASN A 551 17.23 -5.56 8.23
C ASN A 551 18.64 -6.01 7.84
N TRP A 552 19.17 -5.49 6.76
CA TRP A 552 20.46 -5.87 6.22
C TRP A 552 21.44 -4.70 6.28
N THR A 553 22.67 -4.99 6.71
CA THR A 553 23.78 -4.01 6.75
C THR A 553 24.71 -4.28 5.58
N GLU A 554 24.98 -3.25 4.78
CA GLU A 554 25.94 -3.28 3.67
C GLU A 554 27.38 -3.14 4.19
N HIS A 555 28.31 -3.91 3.63
CA HIS A 555 29.75 -3.82 3.91
C HIS A 555 30.56 -3.43 2.70
N GLY A 556 29.90 -3.20 1.55
CA GLY A 556 30.51 -2.89 0.25
C GLY A 556 31.36 -4.03 -0.31
N ALA A 557 32.21 -3.73 -1.26
CA ALA A 557 33.10 -4.72 -1.87
C ALA A 557 34.14 -5.26 -0.90
N VAL A 558 34.25 -6.58 -0.76
CA VAL A 558 35.22 -7.27 0.11
C VAL A 558 36.35 -7.94 -0.66
N ALA A 559 36.13 -8.17 -1.94
CA ALA A 559 37.12 -8.68 -2.88
C ALA A 559 36.82 -8.19 -4.31
N SER A 560 37.79 -8.22 -5.20
CA SER A 560 37.65 -7.82 -6.59
C SER A 560 38.55 -8.69 -7.51
N LEU A 561 38.46 -8.55 -8.79
CA LEU A 561 39.37 -9.21 -9.72
C LEU A 561 40.84 -8.80 -9.51
N LYS A 562 41.11 -7.68 -8.84
CA LYS A 562 42.46 -7.15 -8.59
C LYS A 562 43.27 -8.02 -7.63
N GLU A 563 42.63 -8.83 -6.81
CA GLU A 563 43.29 -9.78 -5.91
C GLU A 563 44.03 -10.89 -6.71
N PHE A 564 43.62 -11.18 -7.94
CA PHE A 564 44.22 -12.19 -8.78
C PHE A 564 45.27 -11.57 -9.71
N SER A 565 46.56 -11.84 -9.44
CA SER A 565 47.69 -11.32 -10.26
C SER A 565 47.73 -11.87 -11.68
N TRP A 566 47.11 -13.03 -11.89
CA TRP A 566 47.06 -13.74 -13.18
C TRP A 566 45.81 -13.38 -14.03
N ARG A 567 44.97 -12.46 -13.56
CA ARG A 567 43.81 -11.99 -14.36
C ARG A 567 44.24 -11.36 -15.65
N SER A 568 43.49 -11.59 -16.71
CA SER A 568 43.75 -11.02 -18.05
C SER A 568 42.74 -9.95 -18.45
N ARG A 569 41.75 -9.70 -17.63
CA ARG A 569 40.67 -8.72 -17.90
C ARG A 569 40.21 -8.06 -16.61
N GLU A 570 39.57 -6.89 -16.73
CA GLU A 570 39.07 -6.12 -15.62
C GLU A 570 37.57 -6.38 -15.35
N ASN A 571 36.87 -7.08 -16.26
CA ASN A 571 35.43 -7.42 -16.14
C ASN A 571 35.29 -8.95 -16.05
N GLY A 572 34.26 -9.45 -15.36
CA GLY A 572 33.92 -10.86 -15.22
C GLY A 572 34.08 -11.44 -13.83
N ALA A 573 33.85 -10.61 -12.80
CA ALA A 573 33.71 -11.03 -11.39
C ALA A 573 32.35 -11.68 -11.17
N TRP A 574 32.18 -12.91 -11.67
CA TRP A 574 30.89 -13.62 -11.69
C TRP A 574 30.65 -14.42 -10.41
N ALA A 575 29.62 -15.28 -10.41
CA ALA A 575 29.13 -16.03 -9.26
C ALA A 575 30.23 -16.70 -8.41
N ILE A 576 30.20 -16.46 -7.12
CA ILE A 576 31.14 -17.00 -6.14
C ILE A 576 30.45 -17.86 -5.11
N GLN A 577 31.29 -18.65 -4.38
CA GLN A 577 30.88 -19.13 -3.07
C GLN A 577 31.99 -18.91 -2.04
N THR A 578 31.60 -18.46 -0.84
CA THR A 578 32.49 -18.39 0.31
C THR A 578 32.12 -19.46 1.32
N VAL A 579 33.13 -20.20 1.81
CA VAL A 579 32.98 -21.19 2.89
C VAL A 579 33.96 -20.91 4.02
N GLU A 580 33.62 -21.32 5.24
CA GLU A 580 34.50 -21.28 6.41
C GLU A 580 35.06 -22.66 6.67
N ARG A 581 36.35 -22.71 6.98
CA ARG A 581 37.01 -23.93 7.54
C ARG A 581 38.17 -23.55 8.45
N ASP A 582 38.15 -24.10 9.65
CA ASP A 582 39.19 -23.93 10.64
C ASP A 582 39.54 -22.47 10.95
N GLY A 583 38.52 -21.60 11.00
CA GLY A 583 38.64 -20.18 11.28
C GLY A 583 39.13 -19.33 10.08
N LYS A 584 39.28 -19.92 8.89
CA LYS A 584 39.59 -19.22 7.65
C LYS A 584 38.43 -19.24 6.69
N TYR A 585 38.36 -18.20 5.87
CA TYR A 585 37.32 -18.00 4.87
C TYR A 585 37.92 -18.15 3.49
N TYR A 586 37.32 -19.05 2.69
CA TYR A 586 37.78 -19.39 1.33
C TYR A 586 36.72 -18.92 0.35
N LEU A 587 37.05 -17.94 -0.48
CA LEU A 587 36.20 -17.38 -1.51
C LEU A 587 36.64 -17.93 -2.86
N TYR A 588 35.84 -18.81 -3.46
CA TYR A 588 36.07 -19.39 -4.78
C TYR A 588 35.41 -18.51 -5.81
N ALA A 589 36.18 -18.05 -6.81
CA ALA A 589 35.69 -17.08 -7.79
C ALA A 589 36.13 -17.47 -9.21
N PRO A 590 35.24 -17.43 -10.20
CA PRO A 590 35.61 -17.58 -11.60
C PRO A 590 36.22 -16.29 -12.11
N LEU A 591 37.21 -16.43 -12.97
CA LEU A 591 37.69 -15.35 -13.85
C LEU A 591 37.28 -15.71 -15.25
N HIS A 592 36.20 -15.13 -15.75
CA HIS A 592 35.55 -15.54 -16.98
C HIS A 592 36.51 -15.89 -18.12
N GLY A 593 36.47 -17.15 -18.55
CA GLY A 593 37.33 -17.72 -19.57
C GLY A 593 38.76 -18.05 -19.11
N HIS A 594 39.09 -17.91 -17.80
CA HIS A 594 40.43 -18.13 -17.27
C HIS A 594 40.44 -19.05 -16.04
N GLY A 595 39.35 -19.78 -15.81
CA GLY A 595 39.23 -20.76 -14.73
C GLY A 595 38.74 -20.16 -13.41
N ILE A 596 38.82 -20.95 -12.36
CA ILE A 596 38.40 -20.65 -11.00
C ILE A 596 39.63 -20.46 -10.10
N GLY A 597 39.70 -19.34 -9.40
CA GLY A 597 40.65 -19.05 -8.36
C GLY A 597 40.07 -19.20 -6.96
N VAL A 598 40.93 -19.14 -5.93
CA VAL A 598 40.54 -19.10 -4.54
C VAL A 598 41.25 -17.95 -3.82
N LEU A 599 40.51 -17.19 -3.04
CA LEU A 599 41.02 -16.17 -2.14
C LEU A 599 40.83 -16.62 -0.70
N VAL A 600 41.74 -16.25 0.19
CA VAL A 600 41.74 -16.66 1.59
C VAL A 600 41.80 -15.44 2.51
N ALA A 601 40.99 -15.44 3.59
CA ALA A 601 40.98 -14.43 4.62
C ALA A 601 40.82 -15.04 6.02
N ASP A 602 41.20 -14.27 7.05
CA ASP A 602 40.99 -14.62 8.49
C ASP A 602 39.65 -14.07 9.03
N SER A 603 38.88 -13.39 8.19
CA SER A 603 37.61 -12.77 8.55
C SER A 603 36.63 -12.86 7.38
N PRO A 604 35.32 -12.98 7.62
CA PRO A 604 34.32 -12.95 6.53
C PRO A 604 34.32 -11.60 5.77
N TYR A 605 34.84 -10.57 6.40
CA TYR A 605 34.94 -9.21 5.80
C TYR A 605 36.26 -9.00 5.02
N GLY A 606 37.10 -10.04 4.86
CA GLY A 606 38.42 -9.90 4.30
C GLY A 606 39.46 -9.33 5.31
N PRO A 607 40.64 -8.85 4.86
CA PRO A 607 41.04 -8.79 3.46
C PRO A 607 41.32 -10.16 2.86
N PHE A 608 40.78 -10.42 1.69
CA PHE A 608 41.03 -11.65 0.94
C PHE A 608 42.33 -11.55 0.12
N LYS A 609 43.07 -12.65 0.01
CA LYS A 609 44.34 -12.73 -0.73
C LYS A 609 44.41 -14.00 -1.55
N ASP A 610 44.98 -13.93 -2.75
CA ASP A 610 45.28 -15.07 -3.60
C ASP A 610 46.49 -15.82 -3.02
N PRO A 611 46.32 -17.07 -2.51
CA PRO A 611 47.44 -17.85 -1.99
C PRO A 611 48.25 -18.56 -3.08
N LEU A 612 47.72 -18.68 -4.30
CA LEU A 612 48.28 -19.51 -5.38
C LEU A 612 49.03 -18.68 -6.42
N GLY A 613 48.52 -17.52 -6.79
CA GLY A 613 49.02 -16.72 -7.93
C GLY A 613 48.75 -17.37 -9.30
N GLU A 614 47.86 -18.37 -9.33
CA GLU A 614 47.42 -19.10 -10.51
C GLU A 614 45.99 -19.68 -10.28
N PRO A 615 45.26 -20.11 -11.32
CA PRO A 615 43.97 -20.75 -11.17
C PRO A 615 44.05 -22.04 -10.36
N LEU A 616 43.08 -22.27 -9.46
CA LEU A 616 42.89 -23.56 -8.78
C LEU A 616 42.42 -24.63 -9.77
N VAL A 617 41.53 -24.27 -10.66
CA VAL A 617 41.07 -25.11 -11.79
C VAL A 617 40.96 -24.25 -13.04
N TRP A 618 41.49 -24.73 -14.14
CA TRP A 618 41.33 -24.13 -15.45
C TRP A 618 41.37 -25.18 -16.56
N GLN A 619 40.18 -25.45 -17.14
CA GLN A 619 40.05 -26.31 -18.32
C GLN A 619 40.17 -25.41 -19.58
N LYS A 620 41.39 -25.18 -20.05
CA LYS A 620 41.77 -24.15 -21.04
C LYS A 620 41.03 -24.23 -22.40
N GLU A 621 40.34 -25.34 -22.66
CA GLU A 621 39.71 -25.61 -23.96
C GLU A 621 38.32 -25.05 -24.08
N HIS A 622 37.73 -24.54 -22.97
CA HIS A 622 36.38 -24.00 -22.88
C HIS A 622 36.28 -22.92 -21.80
N TRP A 623 35.13 -22.27 -21.74
CA TRP A 623 34.87 -21.18 -20.79
C TRP A 623 34.01 -21.60 -19.57
N ASP A 624 33.63 -22.86 -19.52
CA ASP A 624 32.63 -23.41 -18.58
C ASP A 624 33.05 -23.41 -17.09
N ASP A 625 34.30 -23.06 -16.78
CA ASP A 625 34.82 -23.01 -15.42
C ASP A 625 34.32 -21.75 -14.71
N ILE A 626 33.00 -21.75 -14.38
CA ILE A 626 32.30 -20.68 -13.67
C ILE A 626 31.39 -21.26 -12.57
N ASP A 627 30.84 -20.41 -11.73
CA ASP A 627 29.84 -20.72 -10.70
C ASP A 627 30.28 -21.81 -9.70
N PRO A 628 31.42 -21.63 -9.00
CA PRO A 628 31.85 -22.62 -8.02
C PRO A 628 30.92 -22.73 -6.83
N SER A 629 30.67 -23.96 -6.40
CA SER A 629 29.97 -24.30 -5.17
C SER A 629 30.78 -25.34 -4.37
N VAL A 630 31.09 -25.05 -3.11
CA VAL A 630 31.94 -25.86 -2.25
C VAL A 630 31.21 -26.35 -1.01
N PHE A 631 31.34 -27.61 -0.70
CA PHE A 631 30.74 -28.23 0.47
C PHE A 631 31.76 -29.17 1.16
N THR A 632 31.84 -29.09 2.45
CA THR A 632 32.63 -30.04 3.28
C THR A 632 31.69 -31.06 3.95
N ASP A 633 31.88 -32.33 3.62
CA ASP A 633 31.09 -33.42 4.22
C ASP A 633 31.54 -33.72 5.68
N ALA A 634 30.71 -34.47 6.40
CA ALA A 634 30.93 -34.82 7.80
C ALA A 634 32.23 -35.61 8.09
N ASP A 635 32.76 -36.29 7.07
CA ASP A 635 34.07 -36.96 7.12
C ASP A 635 35.26 -36.00 6.88
N GLY A 636 35.00 -34.71 6.67
CA GLY A 636 35.98 -33.67 6.41
C GLY A 636 36.45 -33.57 4.94
N GLN A 637 35.90 -34.39 4.03
CA GLN A 637 36.20 -34.30 2.61
C GLN A 637 35.41 -33.13 2.02
N ALA A 638 36.12 -32.17 1.40
CA ALA A 638 35.50 -31.07 0.65
C ALA A 638 35.38 -31.40 -0.85
N TYR A 639 34.31 -30.97 -1.44
CA TYR A 639 34.00 -31.10 -2.85
C TYR A 639 33.73 -29.73 -3.44
N MET A 640 34.24 -29.43 -4.61
CA MET A 640 33.90 -28.26 -5.42
C MET A 640 33.13 -28.72 -6.65
N TYR A 641 31.96 -28.13 -6.84
CA TYR A 641 31.10 -28.25 -8.01
C TYR A 641 31.12 -26.95 -8.79
N TRP A 642 30.97 -26.99 -10.11
CA TRP A 642 30.91 -25.77 -10.93
C TRP A 642 30.39 -26.08 -12.33
N GLY A 643 30.15 -25.06 -13.13
CA GLY A 643 30.05 -25.12 -14.57
C GLY A 643 28.74 -24.70 -15.21
N ASN A 644 28.84 -24.31 -16.50
CA ASN A 644 27.74 -23.97 -17.41
C ASN A 644 28.15 -24.39 -18.85
N PRO A 645 27.40 -25.24 -19.53
CA PRO A 645 26.15 -25.93 -19.17
C PRO A 645 26.41 -27.34 -18.57
N HIS A 646 27.64 -27.67 -18.26
CA HIS A 646 27.97 -28.95 -17.64
C HIS A 646 28.21 -28.77 -16.15
N VAL A 647 27.93 -29.83 -15.36
CA VAL A 647 28.24 -29.86 -13.95
C VAL A 647 29.53 -30.63 -13.77
N TYR A 648 30.55 -29.98 -13.30
CA TYR A 648 31.84 -30.61 -12.92
C TYR A 648 31.92 -30.77 -11.39
N CYS A 649 32.78 -31.68 -10.95
CA CYS A 649 33.09 -31.88 -9.56
C CYS A 649 34.55 -32.32 -9.38
N VAL A 650 35.24 -31.81 -8.36
CA VAL A 650 36.54 -32.30 -7.92
C VAL A 650 36.60 -32.32 -6.39
N LYS A 651 37.37 -33.22 -5.83
CA LYS A 651 37.70 -33.20 -4.40
C LYS A 651 38.72 -32.10 -4.13
N LEU A 652 38.57 -31.40 -3.03
CA LEU A 652 39.62 -30.53 -2.49
C LEU A 652 40.42 -31.23 -1.42
N ASN A 653 41.69 -30.89 -1.33
CA ASN A 653 42.55 -31.29 -0.22
C ASN A 653 42.14 -30.50 1.05
N LYS A 654 42.70 -30.92 2.20
CA LYS A 654 42.40 -30.28 3.50
C LYS A 654 42.78 -28.80 3.56
N ASP A 655 43.72 -28.38 2.72
CA ASP A 655 44.20 -27.01 2.62
C ASP A 655 43.17 -26.08 1.93
N MET A 656 42.15 -26.64 1.30
CA MET A 656 41.09 -25.91 0.56
C MET A 656 41.59 -25.10 -0.63
N VAL A 657 42.88 -25.19 -0.98
CA VAL A 657 43.51 -24.41 -2.06
C VAL A 657 44.21 -25.33 -3.07
N SER A 658 43.99 -26.64 -3.01
CA SER A 658 44.48 -27.61 -3.98
C SER A 658 43.46 -28.72 -4.21
N THR A 659 43.52 -29.36 -5.39
CA THR A 659 42.55 -30.41 -5.79
C THR A 659 43.12 -31.81 -5.60
N GLN A 660 42.25 -32.80 -5.47
CA GLN A 660 42.60 -34.22 -5.34
C GLN A 660 41.84 -35.09 -6.33
N GLY A 661 42.56 -35.89 -7.12
CA GLY A 661 41.95 -36.82 -8.05
C GLY A 661 41.50 -36.18 -9.37
N ASP A 662 40.70 -36.92 -10.14
CA ASP A 662 40.23 -36.47 -11.43
C ASP A 662 39.06 -35.47 -11.33
N ILE A 663 38.98 -34.56 -12.27
CA ILE A 663 37.74 -33.77 -12.48
C ILE A 663 36.68 -34.72 -13.04
N LEU A 664 35.53 -34.73 -12.40
CA LEU A 664 34.33 -35.49 -12.79
C LEU A 664 33.36 -34.54 -13.53
N VAL A 665 32.60 -35.13 -14.46
CA VAL A 665 31.47 -34.43 -15.13
C VAL A 665 30.20 -35.25 -14.97
N LEU A 666 29.08 -34.57 -14.73
CA LEU A 666 27.76 -35.18 -14.62
C LEU A 666 27.28 -35.74 -15.97
N ASN A 667 26.98 -37.05 -16.02
CA ASN A 667 26.21 -37.58 -17.13
C ASN A 667 24.70 -37.28 -16.88
N PRO A 668 24.09 -36.43 -17.71
CA PRO A 668 22.74 -36.00 -17.50
C PRO A 668 21.69 -37.13 -17.69
N GLN A 669 21.98 -38.19 -18.35
CA GLN A 669 21.02 -39.28 -18.66
C GLN A 669 20.83 -40.24 -17.48
N ASP A 670 21.86 -40.49 -16.69
CA ASP A 670 21.81 -41.42 -15.55
C ASP A 670 22.17 -40.75 -14.21
N GLY A 671 22.47 -39.44 -14.22
CA GLY A 671 22.78 -38.67 -13.03
C GLY A 671 24.11 -39.02 -12.35
N VAL A 672 25.01 -39.80 -12.98
CA VAL A 672 26.28 -40.26 -12.38
C VAL A 672 27.43 -39.39 -12.85
N MET A 673 28.30 -39.01 -11.94
CA MET A 673 29.53 -38.27 -12.24
C MET A 673 30.64 -39.25 -12.67
N ARG A 674 31.32 -38.90 -13.74
CA ARG A 674 32.40 -39.72 -14.36
C ARG A 674 33.62 -38.86 -14.64
N PRO A 675 34.83 -39.42 -14.59
CA PRO A 675 36.05 -38.69 -14.95
C PRO A 675 35.97 -38.04 -16.37
N VAL A 676 36.39 -36.82 -16.46
CA VAL A 676 36.58 -36.13 -17.75
C VAL A 676 37.77 -36.81 -18.45
N LYS A 677 37.53 -37.48 -19.58
CA LYS A 677 38.60 -38.13 -20.34
C LYS A 677 39.45 -37.05 -21.07
N GLN A 678 40.75 -36.97 -20.71
CA GLN A 678 41.68 -36.02 -21.31
C GLN A 678 42.17 -36.44 -22.71
N GLU A 679 41.99 -37.66 -23.16
CA GLU A 679 42.46 -38.09 -24.47
C GLU A 679 41.38 -38.10 -25.53
N GLY A 680 41.53 -37.18 -26.54
CA GLY A 680 40.97 -37.30 -27.89
C GLY A 680 39.45 -37.18 -28.05
N ALA A 681 38.67 -37.17 -27.03
CA ALA A 681 37.28 -36.79 -27.15
C ALA A 681 37.20 -35.28 -26.97
N LYS A 682 37.15 -34.53 -28.07
CA LYS A 682 36.60 -33.22 -28.08
C LYS A 682 35.16 -33.37 -27.50
N ILE A 683 35.02 -33.19 -26.23
CA ILE A 683 33.69 -32.92 -25.67
C ILE A 683 33.28 -31.67 -26.42
N ASN A 684 32.34 -31.79 -27.33
CA ASN A 684 31.82 -30.65 -28.06
C ASN A 684 30.85 -29.91 -27.10
N LEU A 685 31.42 -29.18 -26.17
CA LEU A 685 30.73 -28.42 -25.13
C LEU A 685 29.85 -27.27 -25.69
N ARG A 686 30.02 -27.01 -26.98
CA ARG A 686 29.11 -26.14 -27.75
C ARG A 686 28.07 -26.93 -28.52
N ALA A 687 27.55 -28.00 -27.93
CA ALA A 687 26.35 -28.64 -28.45
C ALA A 687 25.28 -27.55 -28.64
N PRO A 688 24.70 -27.44 -29.85
CA PRO A 688 23.66 -26.43 -30.08
C PRO A 688 22.54 -26.64 -29.07
N TRP A 689 21.85 -25.56 -28.69
CA TRP A 689 20.70 -25.58 -27.79
C TRP A 689 19.61 -26.56 -28.23
N SER A 690 19.59 -26.97 -29.50
CA SER A 690 18.73 -28.04 -30.02
C SER A 690 18.99 -29.44 -29.41
N GLU A 691 20.18 -29.69 -28.87
CA GLU A 691 20.45 -30.93 -28.13
C GLU A 691 19.98 -30.90 -26.68
N LYS A 692 19.65 -29.74 -26.14
CA LYS A 692 19.04 -29.62 -24.78
C LYS A 692 17.72 -30.40 -24.62
N ALA A 693 17.00 -30.68 -25.68
CA ALA A 693 15.78 -31.47 -25.65
C ALA A 693 15.97 -32.90 -25.08
N ASN A 694 17.17 -33.41 -25.06
CA ASN A 694 17.52 -34.73 -24.55
C ASN A 694 18.25 -34.73 -23.19
N TRP A 695 18.43 -33.56 -22.56
CA TRP A 695 19.07 -33.51 -21.26
C TRP A 695 18.10 -34.02 -20.20
N THR A 696 18.66 -34.75 -19.25
CA THR A 696 18.00 -35.10 -18.00
C THR A 696 18.75 -34.49 -16.82
N VAL A 697 18.54 -34.93 -15.63
CA VAL A 697 18.68 -34.15 -14.39
C VAL A 697 18.11 -32.77 -14.67
N LYS A 698 16.91 -32.83 -15.13
CA LYS A 698 15.99 -31.89 -15.74
C LYS A 698 16.60 -30.51 -16.12
N ASN A 699 17.36 -30.54 -17.21
CA ASN A 699 17.79 -29.32 -17.91
C ASN A 699 18.61 -28.35 -17.03
N TYR A 700 19.60 -28.87 -16.31
CA TYR A 700 20.59 -28.02 -15.64
C TYR A 700 21.12 -26.96 -16.61
N GLN A 701 21.20 -25.72 -16.15
CA GLN A 701 21.71 -24.61 -16.93
C GLN A 701 23.03 -24.10 -16.35
N GLU A 702 23.02 -23.63 -15.10
CA GLU A 702 24.16 -23.03 -14.42
C GLU A 702 23.88 -22.87 -12.90
N GLY A 703 24.80 -22.22 -12.18
CA GLY A 703 24.60 -21.84 -10.79
C GLY A 703 24.41 -23.02 -9.85
N PRO A 704 25.26 -24.04 -9.83
CA PRO A 704 25.07 -25.17 -8.92
C PRO A 704 25.28 -24.75 -7.47
N TRP A 705 24.34 -25.10 -6.60
CA TRP A 705 24.46 -24.96 -5.14
C TRP A 705 24.38 -26.32 -4.50
N PHE A 706 25.49 -26.77 -3.90
CA PHE A 706 25.64 -28.10 -3.34
C PHE A 706 25.66 -28.06 -1.80
N TYR A 707 24.80 -28.89 -1.18
CA TYR A 707 24.74 -29.04 0.29
C TYR A 707 24.18 -30.39 0.70
N LYS A 708 24.26 -30.69 2.01
CA LYS A 708 23.72 -31.89 2.62
C LYS A 708 22.80 -31.57 3.76
N ARG A 709 21.68 -32.29 3.84
CA ARG A 709 20.70 -32.13 4.92
C ARG A 709 20.07 -33.48 5.23
N ASN A 710 20.01 -33.87 6.52
CA ASN A 710 19.36 -35.10 7.00
C ASN A 710 19.79 -36.39 6.23
N GLY A 711 21.05 -36.47 5.84
CA GLY A 711 21.61 -37.64 5.13
C GLY A 711 21.46 -37.59 3.62
N HIS A 712 20.71 -36.68 3.06
CA HIS A 712 20.57 -36.47 1.61
C HIS A 712 21.48 -35.36 1.10
N TYR A 713 22.06 -35.56 -0.07
CA TYR A 713 22.77 -34.52 -0.80
C TYR A 713 21.79 -33.84 -1.76
N TYR A 714 21.94 -32.52 -1.86
CA TYR A 714 21.14 -31.67 -2.73
C TYR A 714 22.04 -30.93 -3.70
N LEU A 715 21.64 -30.89 -4.93
CA LEU A 715 22.19 -30.04 -5.97
C LEU A 715 21.06 -29.18 -6.48
N SER A 716 21.04 -27.89 -6.07
CA SER A 716 20.09 -26.91 -6.53
C SER A 716 20.76 -26.06 -7.62
N TYR A 717 20.01 -25.57 -8.62
CA TYR A 717 20.59 -24.91 -9.78
C TYR A 717 19.54 -24.14 -10.58
N ALA A 718 20.02 -23.25 -11.46
CA ALA A 718 19.22 -22.69 -12.51
C ALA A 718 18.86 -23.78 -13.54
N THR A 719 17.59 -23.98 -13.80
CA THR A 719 17.08 -24.94 -14.76
C THR A 719 16.24 -24.24 -15.83
N THR A 720 16.30 -24.75 -17.06
CA THR A 720 15.72 -24.09 -18.24
C THR A 720 16.40 -22.75 -18.55
N CYS A 721 16.22 -22.24 -19.73
CA CYS A 721 16.62 -20.87 -20.11
C CYS A 721 15.91 -20.50 -21.42
N CYS A 722 15.51 -19.33 -21.63
CA CYS A 722 15.10 -18.27 -20.73
C CYS A 722 13.59 -18.15 -20.85
N PRO A 723 12.85 -18.03 -19.76
CA PRO A 723 13.26 -17.72 -18.40
C PRO A 723 13.81 -18.93 -17.63
N GLU A 724 14.64 -18.65 -16.62
CA GLU A 724 15.20 -19.65 -15.73
C GLU A 724 14.34 -19.90 -14.50
N ALA A 725 14.36 -21.17 -14.04
CA ALA A 725 13.71 -21.58 -12.80
C ALA A 725 14.75 -22.00 -11.77
N LEU A 726 14.39 -22.03 -10.51
CA LEU A 726 15.15 -22.72 -9.47
C LEU A 726 14.68 -24.16 -9.37
N GLY A 727 15.56 -25.12 -9.69
CA GLY A 727 15.28 -26.53 -9.58
C GLY A 727 16.28 -27.26 -8.69
N TYR A 728 16.02 -28.53 -8.39
CA TYR A 728 16.95 -29.33 -7.60
C TYR A 728 16.88 -30.81 -7.90
N ALA A 729 18.01 -31.47 -7.67
CA ALA A 729 18.16 -32.90 -7.67
C ALA A 729 18.65 -33.38 -6.29
N MET A 730 18.38 -34.62 -5.95
CA MET A 730 18.84 -35.26 -4.71
C MET A 730 19.63 -36.52 -5.02
N SER A 731 20.54 -36.87 -4.10
CA SER A 731 21.34 -38.11 -4.15
C SER A 731 21.66 -38.62 -2.74
N ASN A 732 22.02 -39.87 -2.63
CA ASN A 732 22.59 -40.45 -1.40
C ASN A 732 24.13 -40.47 -1.40
N SER A 733 24.76 -39.91 -2.43
CA SER A 733 26.20 -39.81 -2.59
C SER A 733 26.59 -38.46 -3.18
N PRO A 734 27.77 -37.90 -2.80
CA PRO A 734 28.21 -36.63 -3.37
C PRO A 734 28.50 -36.69 -4.89
N THR A 735 28.63 -37.87 -5.47
CA THR A 735 28.90 -38.04 -6.90
C THR A 735 27.77 -38.71 -7.68
N GLY A 736 26.59 -38.72 -7.09
CA GLY A 736 25.39 -39.27 -7.69
C GLY A 736 25.12 -40.75 -7.35
N PRO A 737 24.15 -41.39 -7.99
CA PRO A 737 23.31 -40.82 -9.04
C PRO A 737 22.40 -39.69 -8.53
N TRP A 738 22.36 -38.61 -9.31
CA TRP A 738 21.50 -37.47 -9.07
C TRP A 738 20.15 -37.69 -9.72
N GLU A 739 19.09 -37.54 -8.93
CA GLU A 739 17.71 -37.69 -9.36
C GLU A 739 16.99 -36.33 -9.26
N TRP A 740 16.46 -35.85 -10.39
CA TRP A 740 15.59 -34.68 -10.40
C TRP A 740 14.39 -34.86 -9.48
N LYS A 741 14.08 -33.86 -8.66
CA LYS A 741 12.92 -33.93 -7.77
C LYS A 741 11.84 -32.95 -8.18
N ASN A 742 12.09 -31.68 -8.18
CA ASN A 742 11.08 -30.67 -8.56
C ASN A 742 11.72 -29.27 -8.73
N TYR A 743 10.87 -28.31 -9.05
CA TYR A 743 11.18 -26.90 -8.92
C TYR A 743 11.13 -26.50 -7.43
N ILE A 744 12.04 -25.61 -7.04
CA ILE A 744 11.89 -24.77 -5.84
C ILE A 744 10.99 -23.59 -6.21
N MET A 745 11.26 -22.96 -7.37
CA MET A 745 10.45 -21.91 -7.97
C MET A 745 10.33 -22.15 -9.47
N ARG A 746 9.11 -22.09 -10.03
CA ARG A 746 8.89 -22.28 -11.46
C ARG A 746 9.42 -21.12 -12.29
N PRO A 747 9.72 -21.37 -13.59
CA PRO A 747 10.10 -20.28 -14.48
C PRO A 747 8.94 -19.31 -14.64
N THR A 748 9.28 -18.04 -14.74
CA THR A 748 8.32 -16.95 -14.95
C THR A 748 8.89 -15.98 -15.99
N GLU A 749 8.03 -15.41 -16.82
CA GLU A 749 8.40 -14.38 -17.80
C GLU A 749 8.96 -13.10 -17.16
N ARG A 750 8.82 -12.96 -15.85
CA ARG A 750 9.39 -11.85 -15.07
C ARG A 750 10.89 -11.99 -14.81
N ASP A 751 11.45 -13.18 -15.03
CA ASP A 751 12.80 -13.51 -14.64
C ASP A 751 13.55 -14.18 -15.80
N ARG A 752 14.70 -13.64 -16.16
CA ARG A 752 15.54 -14.18 -17.25
C ARG A 752 16.72 -15.01 -16.76
N GLY A 753 17.19 -14.75 -15.53
CA GLY A 753 18.28 -15.46 -14.91
C GLY A 753 18.07 -15.63 -13.42
N ASN A 754 18.41 -16.79 -12.87
CA ASN A 754 18.23 -17.05 -11.45
C ASN A 754 19.28 -18.04 -10.93
N HIS A 755 19.98 -17.71 -9.84
CA HIS A 755 20.95 -18.57 -9.17
C HIS A 755 20.52 -18.86 -7.73
N PRO A 756 20.50 -20.12 -7.28
CA PRO A 756 20.14 -20.43 -5.88
C PRO A 756 21.31 -20.29 -4.93
N GLY A 757 21.08 -19.69 -3.76
CA GLY A 757 21.86 -19.88 -2.54
C GLY A 757 20.96 -20.42 -1.43
N ILE A 758 21.33 -21.50 -0.75
CA ILE A 758 20.49 -22.10 0.29
C ILE A 758 21.27 -22.21 1.60
N CYS A 759 20.61 -21.83 2.71
CA CYS A 759 21.17 -22.03 4.04
C CYS A 759 20.11 -22.26 5.10
N ASP A 760 20.51 -22.88 6.22
CA ASP A 760 19.72 -22.90 7.46
C ASP A 760 20.22 -21.78 8.38
N PHE A 761 19.31 -20.97 8.93
CA PHE A 761 19.61 -19.89 9.85
C PHE A 761 18.56 -19.80 10.97
N LYS A 762 19.03 -19.84 12.24
CA LYS A 762 18.17 -19.76 13.44
C LYS A 762 16.95 -20.71 13.40
N GLY A 763 17.15 -21.94 12.88
CA GLY A 763 16.11 -22.96 12.82
C GLY A 763 15.15 -22.87 11.62
N HIS A 764 15.37 -21.95 10.72
CA HIS A 764 14.64 -21.76 9.47
C HIS A 764 15.54 -22.06 8.28
N SER A 765 14.95 -22.48 7.16
CA SER A 765 15.68 -22.73 5.90
C SER A 765 15.30 -21.68 4.88
N TYR A 766 16.28 -21.12 4.20
CA TYR A 766 16.06 -20.03 3.23
C TYR A 766 16.67 -20.38 1.87
N VAL A 767 15.99 -19.97 0.82
CA VAL A 767 16.54 -19.87 -0.53
C VAL A 767 16.69 -18.40 -0.90
N PHE A 768 17.83 -18.08 -1.47
CA PHE A 768 18.13 -16.82 -2.12
C PHE A 768 18.18 -17.05 -3.63
N GLY A 769 17.81 -16.05 -4.38
CA GLY A 769 17.89 -16.01 -5.83
C GLY A 769 17.92 -14.59 -6.32
N GLN A 770 17.78 -14.39 -7.61
CA GLN A 770 17.89 -13.07 -8.24
C GLN A 770 16.76 -12.83 -9.22
N ASN A 771 16.53 -11.56 -9.54
CA ASN A 771 15.57 -11.07 -10.52
C ASN A 771 16.01 -9.72 -11.07
N TYR A 772 15.18 -9.08 -11.89
CA TYR A 772 15.44 -7.77 -12.49
C TYR A 772 14.51 -6.67 -11.94
N ASP A 773 13.87 -6.90 -10.81
CA ASP A 773 12.83 -6.02 -10.29
C ASP A 773 13.36 -4.63 -9.92
N LEU A 774 14.57 -4.54 -9.34
CA LEU A 774 15.18 -3.24 -9.03
C LEU A 774 15.48 -2.44 -10.31
N MET A 775 16.07 -3.09 -11.32
CA MET A 775 16.37 -2.44 -12.62
C MET A 775 15.08 -1.93 -13.28
N HIS A 776 14.01 -2.71 -13.22
CA HIS A 776 12.71 -2.33 -13.79
C HIS A 776 12.05 -1.14 -13.09
N LEU A 777 12.50 -0.75 -11.90
CA LEU A 777 12.10 0.51 -11.29
C LEU A 777 12.78 1.72 -11.99
N GLU A 778 13.91 1.52 -12.63
CA GLU A 778 14.69 2.59 -13.24
C GLU A 778 14.53 2.67 -14.76
N THR A 779 14.36 1.53 -15.44
CA THR A 779 14.31 1.46 -16.90
C THR A 779 13.49 0.28 -17.41
N PHE A 780 12.82 0.45 -18.57
CA PHE A 780 12.18 -0.64 -19.31
C PHE A 780 13.11 -1.32 -20.31
N GLN A 781 14.26 -0.72 -20.58
CA GLN A 781 15.27 -1.38 -21.38
C GLN A 781 15.95 -2.46 -20.54
N HIS A 782 16.01 -3.68 -21.06
CA HIS A 782 16.69 -4.76 -20.37
C HIS A 782 18.21 -4.52 -20.35
N HIS A 783 18.77 -4.68 -19.14
CA HIS A 783 20.20 -4.72 -18.87
C HIS A 783 20.47 -5.88 -17.92
N GLU A 784 21.69 -6.41 -17.90
CA GLU A 784 22.12 -7.41 -16.93
C GLU A 784 22.48 -6.71 -15.60
N ARG A 785 21.43 -6.17 -14.93
CA ARG A 785 21.48 -5.53 -13.61
C ARG A 785 20.45 -6.19 -12.72
N ARG A 786 20.91 -7.23 -12.05
CA ARG A 786 20.06 -8.11 -11.25
C ARG A 786 19.89 -7.60 -9.82
N SER A 787 18.98 -8.20 -9.08
CA SER A 787 18.72 -7.88 -7.68
C SER A 787 18.37 -9.15 -6.90
N VAL A 788 19.02 -9.33 -5.74
CA VAL A 788 18.86 -10.52 -4.90
C VAL A 788 17.58 -10.44 -4.09
N SER A 789 16.82 -11.53 -4.09
CA SER A 789 15.64 -11.76 -3.25
C SER A 789 15.80 -13.06 -2.46
N ALA A 790 14.98 -13.25 -1.42
CA ALA A 790 15.02 -14.44 -0.57
C ALA A 790 13.63 -14.87 -0.12
N GLN A 791 13.49 -16.15 0.24
CA GLN A 791 12.29 -16.72 0.83
C GLN A 791 12.60 -17.87 1.77
N GLU A 792 11.77 -18.04 2.79
CA GLU A 792 11.79 -19.23 3.62
C GLU A 792 11.27 -20.44 2.83
N ILE A 793 11.94 -21.59 2.93
CA ILE A 793 11.55 -22.85 2.30
C ILE A 793 11.22 -23.90 3.34
N THR A 794 10.32 -24.81 2.98
CA THR A 794 9.91 -25.94 3.83
C THR A 794 10.29 -27.25 3.16
N TYR A 795 10.86 -28.18 3.95
CA TYR A 795 11.13 -29.54 3.53
C TYR A 795 10.00 -30.48 3.95
N ASN A 796 9.60 -31.36 3.06
CA ASN A 796 8.70 -32.46 3.36
C ASN A 796 9.40 -33.55 4.21
N ALA A 797 8.63 -34.49 4.73
CA ALA A 797 9.19 -35.58 5.55
C ALA A 797 10.17 -36.47 4.79
N ASP A 798 10.05 -36.59 3.46
CA ASP A 798 10.94 -37.33 2.57
C ASP A 798 12.18 -36.50 2.14
N GLY A 799 12.34 -35.31 2.64
CA GLY A 799 13.43 -34.41 2.30
C GLY A 799 13.20 -33.57 1.06
N THR A 800 12.09 -33.75 0.32
CA THR A 800 11.80 -32.88 -0.83
C THR A 800 11.43 -31.48 -0.40
N ILE A 801 11.75 -30.49 -1.24
CA ILE A 801 11.47 -29.07 -0.98
C ILE A 801 10.06 -28.73 -1.52
N GLN A 802 9.25 -28.03 -0.75
CA GLN A 802 7.98 -27.50 -1.20
C GLN A 802 8.23 -26.34 -2.17
N GLU A 803 7.46 -26.33 -3.25
CA GLU A 803 7.53 -25.28 -4.26
C GLU A 803 7.04 -23.96 -3.66
N ILE A 804 7.75 -22.88 -3.94
CA ILE A 804 7.40 -21.52 -3.52
C ILE A 804 6.93 -20.69 -4.73
N PRO A 805 6.02 -19.71 -4.52
CA PRO A 805 5.66 -18.75 -5.56
C PRO A 805 6.80 -17.77 -5.88
N TYR A 806 6.63 -16.96 -6.90
CA TYR A 806 7.61 -15.93 -7.27
C TYR A 806 7.84 -14.92 -6.12
N TRP A 807 9.01 -14.33 -6.06
CA TRP A 807 9.49 -13.45 -4.97
C TRP A 807 8.49 -12.39 -4.51
N LEU A 808 7.83 -11.71 -5.45
CA LEU A 808 6.88 -10.63 -5.16
C LEU A 808 5.48 -11.12 -4.78
N ASP A 809 5.14 -12.37 -5.05
CA ASP A 809 3.82 -12.93 -4.76
C ASP A 809 3.74 -13.48 -3.33
N GLN A 810 4.82 -13.36 -2.57
CA GLN A 810 4.96 -13.88 -1.23
C GLN A 810 4.60 -12.87 -0.16
N GLN A 811 4.38 -13.33 1.05
CA GLN A 811 4.29 -12.44 2.20
C GLN A 811 5.70 -11.90 2.55
N PRO A 812 5.78 -10.70 3.12
CA PRO A 812 7.05 -10.18 3.63
C PRO A 812 7.71 -11.19 4.57
N MET A 813 9.03 -11.34 4.45
CA MET A 813 9.79 -12.28 5.27
C MET A 813 9.57 -12.03 6.77
N LYS A 814 9.43 -13.10 7.53
CA LYS A 814 9.29 -13.03 8.99
C LYS A 814 10.59 -12.55 9.61
N GLN A 815 10.50 -11.55 10.47
CA GLN A 815 11.63 -11.09 11.26
C GLN A 815 11.91 -12.04 12.41
N LEU A 816 13.17 -12.46 12.56
CA LEU A 816 13.58 -13.41 13.56
C LEU A 816 13.94 -12.78 14.91
N GLN A 817 14.28 -11.49 14.92
CA GLN A 817 14.70 -10.74 16.10
C GLN A 817 14.37 -9.27 15.93
N TRP A 818 13.90 -8.59 16.98
CA TRP A 818 13.68 -7.17 16.96
C TRP A 818 15.00 -6.37 16.94
N LEU A 819 15.04 -5.29 16.15
CA LEU A 819 16.19 -4.42 16.08
C LEU A 819 16.23 -3.53 17.32
N ASN A 820 17.39 -3.52 18.01
CA ASN A 820 17.60 -2.69 19.18
C ASN A 820 18.12 -1.29 18.79
N PRO A 821 17.29 -0.22 18.89
CA PRO A 821 17.68 1.12 18.48
C PRO A 821 18.61 1.82 19.50
N TYR A 822 18.79 1.25 20.68
CA TYR A 822 19.63 1.82 21.75
C TYR A 822 21.11 1.45 21.62
N GLN A 823 21.46 0.65 20.63
CA GLN A 823 22.82 0.42 20.17
C GLN A 823 23.10 1.26 18.92
N ARG A 824 24.38 1.42 18.58
CA ARG A 824 24.76 2.01 17.29
C ARG A 824 24.20 1.16 16.16
N VAL A 825 23.49 1.78 15.24
CA VAL A 825 23.03 1.18 13.99
C VAL A 825 23.67 1.95 12.84
N GLU A 826 24.34 1.24 11.95
CA GLU A 826 24.97 1.83 10.78
C GLU A 826 23.89 2.39 9.83
N ALA A 827 24.15 3.52 9.17
CA ALA A 827 23.15 4.17 8.31
C ALA A 827 22.74 3.30 7.13
N GLU A 828 23.65 2.48 6.63
CA GLU A 828 23.42 1.51 5.57
C GLU A 828 22.71 0.22 6.04
N THR A 829 22.25 0.15 7.30
CA THR A 829 21.36 -0.91 7.78
C THR A 829 19.93 -0.55 7.44
N MET A 830 19.26 -1.37 6.62
CA MET A 830 17.88 -1.10 6.19
C MET A 830 17.13 -2.37 5.78
N ALA A 831 15.81 -2.31 5.88
CA ALA A 831 14.90 -3.27 5.25
C ALA A 831 14.46 -2.79 3.86
N TRP A 832 14.48 -1.47 3.64
CA TRP A 832 14.20 -0.82 2.36
C TRP A 832 14.79 0.59 2.34
N GLY A 833 15.36 1.00 1.20
CA GLY A 833 15.87 2.35 0.96
C GLY A 833 16.17 2.53 -0.50
N PHE A 834 15.28 3.22 -1.22
CA PHE A 834 15.43 3.43 -2.66
C PHE A 834 15.91 4.85 -2.97
N GLY A 835 16.76 4.98 -3.99
CA GLY A 835 17.39 6.25 -4.39
C GLY A 835 18.69 6.58 -3.64
N LEU A 836 18.93 5.93 -2.50
CA LEU A 836 20.12 6.13 -1.67
C LEU A 836 21.34 5.45 -2.29
N LYS A 837 22.50 6.07 -2.15
CA LYS A 837 23.80 5.49 -2.53
C LYS A 837 24.68 5.27 -1.31
N SER A 838 25.59 4.30 -1.42
CA SER A 838 26.50 3.92 -0.35
C SER A 838 27.96 3.89 -0.84
N ALA A 839 28.89 4.21 0.04
CA ALA A 839 30.32 4.11 -0.24
C ALA A 839 31.13 3.79 1.02
N LYS A 840 32.37 3.30 0.85
CA LYS A 840 33.30 3.06 1.96
C LYS A 840 34.06 4.34 2.34
N MET A 841 34.26 4.57 3.63
CA MET A 841 35.04 5.70 4.12
C MET A 841 36.52 5.60 3.73
N GLY A 842 37.11 6.73 3.37
CA GLY A 842 38.53 6.84 2.99
C GLY A 842 38.86 6.19 1.64
N ILE A 843 37.83 5.93 0.83
CA ILE A 843 37.97 5.53 -0.57
C ILE A 843 37.26 6.61 -1.38
N GLU A 844 38.02 7.30 -2.24
CA GLU A 844 37.39 8.23 -3.18
C GLU A 844 36.48 7.43 -4.12
N ASN A 845 35.19 7.79 -4.10
CA ASN A 845 34.22 7.25 -5.05
C ASN A 845 34.39 8.02 -6.35
N THR A 846 35.42 7.64 -7.11
CA THR A 846 35.77 8.33 -8.37
C THR A 846 34.84 7.93 -9.52
N GLY A 847 33.85 7.04 -9.25
CA GLY A 847 33.01 6.47 -10.31
C GLY A 847 33.78 5.59 -11.29
N VAL A 848 35.04 5.29 -11.00
CA VAL A 848 35.87 4.48 -11.84
C VAL A 848 36.40 3.32 -11.01
N VAL A 849 35.95 2.13 -11.32
CA VAL A 849 36.35 0.87 -10.66
C VAL A 849 37.89 0.66 -10.69
N LYS A 850 38.59 1.33 -11.57
CA LYS A 850 40.06 1.30 -11.61
C LYS A 850 40.75 1.69 -10.31
N ASP A 851 40.13 2.54 -9.51
CA ASP A 851 40.71 3.09 -8.28
C ASP A 851 40.18 2.39 -7.00
N MET A 852 39.28 1.39 -7.14
CA MET A 852 38.92 0.55 -6.01
C MET A 852 40.14 -0.20 -5.51
N PRO A 853 40.56 -0.04 -4.25
CA PRO A 853 41.68 -0.79 -3.73
C PRO A 853 41.33 -2.28 -3.65
N ALA A 854 42.30 -3.11 -3.93
CA ALA A 854 42.22 -4.53 -3.64
C ALA A 854 41.86 -4.71 -2.15
N SER A 855 41.03 -5.68 -1.88
CA SER A 855 40.49 -6.09 -0.57
C SER A 855 40.82 -5.19 0.65
N THR A 856 39.86 -4.39 1.08
CA THR A 856 40.10 -3.37 2.12
C THR A 856 39.85 -3.84 3.54
N GLY A 857 39.33 -5.09 3.75
CA GLY A 857 38.84 -5.54 5.01
C GLY A 857 37.55 -4.81 5.46
N LYS A 858 37.17 -4.99 6.72
CA LYS A 858 36.00 -4.30 7.30
C LYS A 858 36.32 -2.80 7.41
N LYS A 859 35.75 -1.98 6.56
CA LYS A 859 35.79 -0.52 6.65
C LYS A 859 34.39 0.00 6.87
N ASN A 860 34.28 1.14 7.52
CA ASN A 860 33.03 1.83 7.75
C ASN A 860 32.44 2.31 6.41
N MET A 861 31.13 2.24 6.30
CA MET A 861 30.36 2.72 5.15
C MET A 861 29.70 4.06 5.48
N TYR A 862 29.12 4.71 4.49
CA TYR A 862 28.23 5.84 4.65
C TYR A 862 27.20 5.87 3.52
N LEU A 863 26.03 6.44 3.80
CA LEU A 863 25.05 6.78 2.78
C LEU A 863 25.26 8.21 2.29
N PHE A 864 25.00 8.45 1.02
CA PHE A 864 25.10 9.77 0.37
C PHE A 864 24.07 9.92 -0.75
N ASP A 865 24.06 11.05 -1.45
CA ASP A 865 23.11 11.40 -2.51
C ASP A 865 21.66 11.42 -1.99
N LEU A 866 21.49 12.04 -0.79
CA LEU A 866 20.18 12.14 -0.14
C LEU A 866 19.33 13.22 -0.80
N ASN A 867 18.13 12.88 -1.22
CA ASN A 867 17.18 13.78 -1.87
C ASN A 867 15.88 13.92 -1.08
N ASP A 868 15.14 15.00 -1.32
CA ASP A 868 13.86 15.24 -0.68
C ASP A 868 12.86 14.12 -0.98
N GLY A 869 12.23 13.60 0.08
CA GLY A 869 11.27 12.53 0.03
C GLY A 869 11.88 11.12 -0.02
N GLU A 870 13.20 10.97 -0.02
CA GLU A 870 13.85 9.68 0.21
C GLU A 870 13.85 9.30 1.69
N TYR A 871 14.02 8.01 1.96
CA TYR A 871 13.98 7.50 3.33
C TYR A 871 14.69 6.16 3.47
N ILE A 872 15.08 5.87 4.71
CA ILE A 872 15.50 4.54 5.18
C ILE A 872 14.33 3.93 5.94
N LYS A 873 13.93 2.71 5.59
CA LYS A 873 12.97 1.91 6.36
C LYS A 873 13.69 0.82 7.12
N LEU A 874 13.42 0.73 8.42
CA LEU A 874 13.82 -0.40 9.26
C LEU A 874 12.56 -1.11 9.78
N ARG A 875 12.59 -2.42 9.81
CA ARG A 875 11.46 -3.20 10.32
C ARG A 875 11.69 -3.62 11.77
N GLY A 876 10.60 -3.69 12.52
CA GLY A 876 10.54 -4.25 13.86
C GLY A 876 11.58 -3.65 14.81
N VAL A 877 11.62 -2.33 14.94
CA VAL A 877 12.48 -1.60 15.87
C VAL A 877 11.83 -1.61 17.25
N ASP A 878 12.50 -2.19 18.26
CA ASP A 878 11.96 -2.30 19.61
C ASP A 878 12.38 -1.13 20.50
N PHE A 879 11.46 -0.19 20.69
CA PHE A 879 11.63 0.96 21.59
C PHE A 879 11.33 0.61 23.06
N GLY A 880 10.85 -0.61 23.34
CA GLY A 880 10.45 -1.06 24.68
C GLY A 880 9.28 -0.27 25.27
N ALA A 881 8.83 -0.70 26.44
CA ALA A 881 7.65 -0.11 27.09
C ALA A 881 7.86 1.35 27.57
N LYS A 882 9.12 1.74 27.85
CA LYS A 882 9.44 3.12 28.30
C LYS A 882 9.60 4.11 27.14
N GLY A 883 9.84 3.60 25.94
CA GLY A 883 10.08 4.39 24.75
C GLY A 883 11.38 5.19 24.73
N ALA A 884 11.71 5.71 23.56
CA ALA A 884 12.86 6.57 23.36
C ALA A 884 12.54 8.04 23.71
N LYS A 885 13.55 8.78 24.19
CA LYS A 885 13.44 10.21 24.56
C LYS A 885 14.20 11.12 23.62
N SER A 886 15.25 10.62 23.00
CA SER A 886 16.06 11.35 22.03
C SER A 886 16.71 10.38 21.04
N PHE A 887 17.18 10.93 19.93
CA PHE A 887 18.02 10.20 18.98
C PHE A 887 19.19 11.09 18.54
N ALA A 888 20.21 10.46 18.02
CA ALA A 888 21.33 11.10 17.37
C ALA A 888 21.61 10.41 16.05
N ILE A 889 21.95 11.19 15.03
CA ILE A 889 22.45 10.74 13.73
C ILE A 889 23.80 11.37 13.50
N THR A 890 24.79 10.59 13.08
CA THR A 890 26.15 11.09 12.79
C THR A 890 26.27 11.31 11.29
N ALA A 891 26.63 12.53 10.93
CA ALA A 891 26.71 12.96 9.54
C ALA A 891 27.87 13.93 9.30
N ALA A 892 28.35 13.97 8.06
CA ALA A 892 29.23 15.01 7.54
C ALA A 892 28.53 15.70 6.38
N ALA A 893 28.62 17.03 6.29
CA ALA A 893 27.86 17.77 5.28
C ALA A 893 28.54 19.06 4.83
N THR A 894 28.47 19.38 3.53
CA THR A 894 28.71 20.73 3.00
C THR A 894 27.46 21.59 3.00
N GLY A 895 26.28 20.95 3.03
CA GLY A 895 24.97 21.58 3.05
C GLY A 895 24.13 21.26 4.28
N THR A 896 22.83 21.06 4.07
CA THR A 896 21.84 20.81 5.12
C THR A 896 20.90 19.68 4.73
N ALA A 897 20.29 19.03 5.73
CA ALA A 897 19.13 18.15 5.53
C ALA A 897 18.28 18.13 6.80
N THR A 898 16.97 18.01 6.65
CA THR A 898 16.04 17.74 7.74
C THR A 898 15.77 16.25 7.79
N VAL A 899 16.00 15.64 8.95
CA VAL A 899 15.70 14.25 9.24
C VAL A 899 14.43 14.20 10.06
N THR A 900 13.40 13.50 9.56
CA THR A 900 12.12 13.27 10.24
C THR A 900 11.94 11.78 10.50
N LEU A 901 11.72 11.42 11.78
CA LEU A 901 11.44 10.04 12.20
C LEU A 901 9.94 9.78 12.23
N ARG A 902 9.49 8.73 11.54
CA ARG A 902 8.08 8.34 11.49
C ARG A 902 7.93 6.85 11.82
N LEU A 903 6.76 6.44 12.31
CA LEU A 903 6.47 5.05 12.66
C LEU A 903 5.48 4.46 11.66
N ASP A 904 5.71 3.19 11.33
CA ASP A 904 4.85 2.26 10.60
C ASP A 904 4.59 2.62 9.12
N SER A 905 4.75 3.86 8.72
CA SER A 905 4.68 4.28 7.32
C SER A 905 5.45 5.58 7.06
N GLN A 906 5.75 5.87 5.81
CA GLN A 906 6.35 7.13 5.38
C GLN A 906 5.50 8.35 5.76
N ASP A 907 4.19 8.20 5.85
CA ASP A 907 3.23 9.21 6.25
C ASP A 907 2.75 9.03 7.71
N GLY A 908 3.34 8.10 8.42
CA GLY A 908 2.99 7.74 9.80
C GLY A 908 3.31 8.85 10.81
N PRO A 909 2.96 8.60 12.09
CA PRO A 909 3.17 9.59 13.15
C PRO A 909 4.62 10.05 13.26
N VAL A 910 4.84 11.36 13.29
CA VAL A 910 6.17 11.94 13.52
C VAL A 910 6.53 11.82 15.00
N VAL A 911 7.61 11.11 15.28
CA VAL A 911 8.10 10.89 16.67
C VAL A 911 9.37 11.68 16.99
N GLY A 912 10.06 12.22 15.98
CA GLY A 912 11.26 13.03 16.20
C GLY A 912 11.74 13.75 14.95
N THR A 913 12.53 14.80 15.14
CA THR A 913 13.16 15.58 14.05
C THR A 913 14.55 16.02 14.46
N ALA A 914 15.49 16.06 13.51
CA ALA A 914 16.79 16.69 13.65
C ALA A 914 17.18 17.41 12.36
N VAL A 915 17.94 18.49 12.47
CA VAL A 915 18.48 19.22 11.32
C VAL A 915 19.98 18.98 11.26
N ILE A 916 20.44 18.36 10.18
CA ILE A 916 21.85 18.26 9.82
C ILE A 916 22.24 19.62 9.24
N LYS A 917 23.31 20.20 9.80
CA LYS A 917 23.89 21.47 9.33
C LYS A 917 25.26 21.21 8.75
N SER A 918 25.72 22.09 7.88
CA SER A 918 27.07 22.00 7.33
C SER A 918 28.12 21.80 8.42
N THR A 919 28.98 20.83 8.24
CA THR A 919 30.15 20.57 9.09
C THR A 919 31.44 21.16 8.51
N GLY A 920 31.31 21.83 7.35
CA GLY A 920 32.39 22.44 6.59
C GLY A 920 33.13 21.51 5.64
N SER A 921 32.96 20.18 5.78
CA SER A 921 33.56 19.18 4.94
C SER A 921 32.79 17.87 5.03
N VAL A 922 32.74 17.10 3.96
CA VAL A 922 32.16 15.73 3.91
C VAL A 922 32.99 14.68 4.65
N GLU A 923 34.14 15.05 5.17
CA GLU A 923 35.00 14.19 6.00
C GLU A 923 34.86 14.52 7.51
N SER A 924 34.12 15.58 7.87
CA SER A 924 33.96 16.04 9.24
C SER A 924 32.68 15.54 9.86
N TYR A 925 32.64 14.29 10.30
CA TYR A 925 31.47 13.69 10.92
C TYR A 925 31.18 14.23 12.31
N ARG A 926 29.93 14.60 12.59
CA ARG A 926 29.43 15.10 13.87
C ARG A 926 28.04 14.52 14.19
N PRO A 927 27.69 14.34 15.47
CA PRO A 927 26.34 13.94 15.86
C PRO A 927 25.36 15.13 15.79
N PHE A 928 24.20 14.89 15.19
CA PHE A 928 23.03 15.77 15.23
C PHE A 928 21.93 15.05 16.01
N SER A 929 21.27 15.76 16.91
CA SER A 929 20.33 15.13 17.85
C SER A 929 18.96 15.77 17.79
N GLY A 930 17.92 14.99 18.05
CA GLY A 930 16.54 15.40 18.17
C GLY A 930 15.86 14.79 19.40
N LYS A 931 14.80 15.46 19.89
CA LYS A 931 13.92 14.89 20.90
C LYS A 931 13.00 13.86 20.25
N VAL A 932 12.64 12.83 21.00
CA VAL A 932 11.70 11.78 20.58
C VAL A 932 10.52 11.73 21.54
N LYS A 933 9.32 11.57 20.99
CA LYS A 933 8.08 11.44 21.77
C LYS A 933 7.15 10.46 21.05
N GLY A 934 6.57 9.51 21.79
CA GLY A 934 5.59 8.56 21.25
C GLY A 934 6.17 7.30 20.62
N ALA A 935 7.50 7.14 20.55
CA ALA A 935 8.12 5.90 20.09
C ALA A 935 8.20 4.90 21.25
N THR A 936 7.23 3.98 21.39
CA THR A 936 7.13 2.93 22.42
C THR A 936 6.70 1.61 21.79
N GLY A 937 7.18 0.47 22.30
CA GLY A 937 6.86 -0.85 21.73
C GLY A 937 7.69 -1.16 20.50
N VAL A 938 7.17 -2.03 19.64
CA VAL A 938 7.81 -2.45 18.38
C VAL A 938 7.10 -1.83 17.20
N HIS A 939 7.86 -1.12 16.36
CA HIS A 939 7.36 -0.41 15.18
C HIS A 939 8.33 -0.54 14.00
N ASP A 940 7.84 -0.38 12.80
CA ASP A 940 8.69 -0.05 11.65
C ASP A 940 9.11 1.43 11.76
N LEU A 941 10.41 1.71 11.57
CA LEU A 941 10.97 3.06 11.64
C LEU A 941 11.28 3.56 10.22
N TYR A 942 10.78 4.75 9.91
CA TYR A 942 11.11 5.49 8.69
C TYR A 942 11.93 6.72 9.04
N ILE A 943 13.15 6.80 8.51
CA ILE A 943 14.06 7.94 8.62
C ILE A 943 13.95 8.71 7.30
N CYS A 944 13.12 9.76 7.26
CA CYS A 944 12.78 10.50 6.05
C CYS A 944 13.63 11.77 5.92
N PHE A 945 14.01 12.13 4.68
CA PHE A 945 14.83 13.29 4.36
C PHE A 945 14.02 14.37 3.65
N SER A 946 14.24 15.63 4.02
CA SER A 946 13.69 16.82 3.36
C SER A 946 14.63 18.01 3.51
N ASP A 947 14.37 19.09 2.76
CA ASP A 947 15.19 20.31 2.76
C ASP A 947 16.67 20.01 2.50
N THR A 948 16.94 19.02 1.65
CA THR A 948 18.29 18.56 1.36
C THR A 948 18.98 19.56 0.44
N ASN A 949 20.20 19.91 0.80
CA ASN A 949 21.03 20.84 0.02
C ASN A 949 22.50 20.51 0.22
N GLY A 950 23.27 20.51 -0.86
CA GLY A 950 24.68 20.14 -0.85
C GLY A 950 24.90 18.65 -0.59
N ASP A 951 26.15 18.26 -0.39
CA ASP A 951 26.52 16.87 -0.13
C ASP A 951 26.35 16.58 1.38
N VAL A 952 25.52 15.56 1.69
CA VAL A 952 25.24 15.06 3.05
C VAL A 952 25.54 13.59 3.10
N ARG A 953 26.40 13.17 4.04
CA ARG A 953 26.83 11.79 4.24
C ARG A 953 26.44 11.31 5.63
N LEU A 954 25.71 10.17 5.71
CA LEU A 954 25.28 9.56 6.96
C LEU A 954 26.18 8.38 7.32
N ASP A 955 26.58 8.28 8.58
CA ASP A 955 27.44 7.22 9.10
C ASP A 955 26.63 6.23 9.96
N TRP A 956 26.03 6.68 11.06
CA TRP A 956 25.24 5.85 11.96
C TRP A 956 24.22 6.66 12.76
N TRP A 957 23.30 5.95 13.38
CA TRP A 957 22.29 6.55 14.27
C TRP A 957 22.08 5.71 15.54
N GLN A 958 21.50 6.33 16.57
CA GLN A 958 21.21 5.69 17.87
C GLN A 958 20.13 6.45 18.62
N PHE A 959 19.24 5.73 19.30
CA PHE A 959 18.25 6.30 20.24
C PHE A 959 18.75 6.26 21.70
N LYS A 960 18.13 7.08 22.56
CA LYS A 960 18.40 7.13 23.99
C LYS A 960 17.10 7.27 24.79
#